data_f9bf4b793dd19c2408cda70cabcd1921
#
_entry.id   f9bf4b793dd19c2408cda70cabcd1921
#
_cell.length_a   1.000
_cell.length_b   1.000
_cell.length_c   1.000
_cell.angle_alpha   90.00
_cell.angle_beta   90.00
_cell.angle_gamma   90.00
#
_symmetry.space_group_name_H-M   'P 1'
#
loop_
_entity.id
_entity.type
_entity.pdbx_description
1 polymer ?
#
loop_
_entity_poly.entity_id
_entity_poly.type
_entity_poly.pdbx_seq_one_letter_code
_entity_poly.pdbx_strand_id
1 'polypeptide(L)'
;VSQAGEEVDRPVSAKEIALYDDAAERDFAWADLRSTVDWFRTNRVVVAAIVLIVVEIVWKAQFLSHLYFRQDDFHDLDLAIQSPFNWRYVTYIGAGHLIIGLRVIAWVMVRTSLYNWGLASAISLAFVAAANLAMLRLLRMLFGTRPAILVPLLIYAICPLAMPDLGEWSSALESVPLQLALLMAVHAHICYVRTRRVKHLAAAAIWVAVGLVFFEKGLVVPVLLLLLTGGFLAAPRRTWLGDMVRALVRCWRAWVIYAVLMAAYLVVLAQSLHTSTTHPSAPNSAGAVGTFVSGLLKDSFVPGALGGPWQWLAVPGGSYAFAAPPFALIWIGLFVAVVVIVISIWRRPVAWRAWALVIGWVVIADMLPVIFSRIGAFSADVLGTETRYVADAVPVLAIGMGLAFWPLATDQTRKPNTRRAHGLRARTAQQSLEVAAGLVAVVLFGSIWSVQAYKNVTSGKPAADYIANASAAIKQAPRGTAVMDSAVSGDMVEGLFGSYALQSIVIGDLAPGKLRWLEHPGGTIDGLHMFGPDGRLYQAKVRGVASEPLQAGQKCLPNKNGRTVVHFQGSSPSKTGIVRIGYVWFSSSPGYVSVSYPGGTRDVAVKPGLHTAFASIKGSVSQVVVRSLGGGAICVGDAQAGNLEADQTGPVIPAAPS
;
A
#
# COMPACT_ATOMS: atom_id res chain seq x y z
N VAL A 1 10.21 -33.80 -50.91
CA VAL A 1 10.40 -32.59 -50.09
C VAL A 1 9.25 -31.64 -50.40
N SER A 2 7.99 -32.02 -50.17
CA SER A 2 6.86 -31.08 -50.39
C SER A 2 5.53 -31.57 -49.79
N GLN A 3 5.49 -32.01 -48.54
CA GLN A 3 4.22 -32.34 -47.86
C GLN A 3 4.20 -32.02 -46.36
N ALA A 4 5.21 -31.35 -45.82
CA ALA A 4 5.27 -31.02 -44.39
C ALA A 4 4.87 -29.55 -44.04
N GLY A 5 4.35 -28.81 -45.04
CA GLY A 5 4.06 -27.36 -44.88
C GLY A 5 2.60 -26.97 -44.66
N GLU A 6 1.65 -27.86 -44.91
CA GLU A 6 0.22 -27.50 -45.02
C GLU A 6 -0.64 -27.81 -43.78
N GLU A 7 -0.08 -28.47 -42.75
CA GLU A 7 -0.85 -28.93 -41.58
C GLU A 7 -0.88 -27.95 -40.41
N VAL A 8 -0.28 -26.77 -40.54
CA VAL A 8 -0.14 -25.80 -39.41
C VAL A 8 -1.23 -24.74 -39.39
N ASP A 9 -2.05 -24.63 -40.45
CA ASP A 9 -3.08 -23.58 -40.58
C ASP A 9 -4.53 -24.11 -40.58
N ARG A 10 -4.77 -25.31 -40.05
CA ARG A 10 -6.16 -25.74 -39.87
C ARG A 10 -6.83 -24.86 -38.82
N PRO A 11 -7.91 -24.17 -39.16
CA PRO A 11 -8.75 -23.50 -38.16
C PRO A 11 -9.24 -24.56 -37.18
N VAL A 12 -9.18 -24.25 -35.87
CA VAL A 12 -9.76 -25.07 -34.79
C VAL A 12 -11.19 -25.42 -35.22
N SER A 13 -11.55 -26.69 -35.23
CA SER A 13 -12.83 -27.15 -35.74
C SER A 13 -13.97 -26.53 -34.93
N ALA A 14 -15.12 -26.29 -35.59
CA ALA A 14 -16.32 -25.78 -34.90
C ALA A 14 -16.72 -26.61 -33.69
N LYS A 15 -16.38 -27.91 -33.69
CA LYS A 15 -16.61 -28.84 -32.58
C LYS A 15 -15.66 -28.62 -31.39
N GLU A 16 -14.41 -28.22 -31.64
CA GLU A 16 -13.47 -27.84 -30.57
C GLU A 16 -13.80 -26.45 -30.00
N ILE A 17 -14.29 -25.54 -30.85
CA ILE A 17 -14.80 -24.22 -30.43
C ILE A 17 -16.05 -24.40 -29.55
N ALA A 18 -16.98 -25.28 -29.93
CA ALA A 18 -18.18 -25.58 -29.16
C ALA A 18 -17.86 -26.24 -27.81
N LEU A 19 -16.84 -27.09 -27.71
CA LEU A 19 -16.37 -27.66 -26.45
C LEU A 19 -15.81 -26.60 -25.47
N TYR A 20 -15.23 -25.53 -25.99
CA TYR A 20 -14.73 -24.41 -25.17
C TYR A 20 -15.84 -23.44 -24.73
N ASP A 21 -16.82 -23.17 -25.57
CA ASP A 21 -18.00 -22.35 -25.21
C ASP A 21 -18.91 -23.11 -24.23
N ASP A 22 -19.14 -24.41 -24.46
CA ASP A 22 -19.93 -25.30 -23.58
C ASP A 22 -19.30 -25.48 -22.19
N ALA A 23 -17.97 -25.54 -22.09
CA ALA A 23 -17.28 -25.62 -20.81
C ALA A 23 -17.35 -24.31 -20.02
N ALA A 24 -17.46 -23.16 -20.70
CA ALA A 24 -17.59 -21.85 -20.06
C ALA A 24 -19.02 -21.53 -19.63
N GLU A 25 -20.04 -22.06 -20.33
CA GLU A 25 -21.46 -21.82 -20.01
C GLU A 25 -22.06 -22.85 -19.04
N ARG A 26 -21.50 -24.07 -18.95
CA ARG A 26 -22.02 -25.12 -18.05
C ARG A 26 -21.62 -24.98 -16.58
N ASP A 27 -20.75 -24.05 -16.23
CA ASP A 27 -20.26 -23.88 -14.85
C ASP A 27 -21.26 -23.19 -13.89
N PHE A 28 -22.50 -22.86 -14.34
CA PHE A 28 -23.47 -22.11 -13.51
C PHE A 28 -24.94 -22.64 -13.57
N ALA A 29 -25.16 -23.93 -13.64
CA ALA A 29 -26.50 -24.47 -13.42
C ALA A 29 -26.63 -25.03 -12.00
N TRP A 30 -27.40 -24.35 -11.16
CA TRP A 30 -27.81 -24.83 -9.83
C TRP A 30 -29.05 -25.68 -9.98
N ALA A 31 -28.97 -27.00 -9.86
CA ALA A 31 -30.12 -27.85 -9.57
C ALA A 31 -29.72 -29.27 -9.11
N ASP A 32 -30.31 -29.68 -8.00
CA ASP A 32 -30.46 -31.01 -7.48
C ASP A 32 -29.37 -31.59 -6.58
N LEU A 33 -29.75 -31.89 -5.30
CA LEU A 33 -28.83 -32.35 -4.24
C LEU A 33 -28.10 -33.67 -4.54
N ARG A 34 -28.70 -34.55 -5.35
CA ARG A 34 -28.06 -35.83 -5.77
C ARG A 34 -26.98 -35.59 -6.84
N SER A 35 -27.25 -34.66 -7.74
CA SER A 35 -26.26 -34.22 -8.73
C SER A 35 -25.07 -33.46 -8.05
N THR A 36 -25.31 -32.82 -6.92
CA THR A 36 -24.30 -32.10 -6.15
C THR A 36 -23.24 -33.05 -5.58
N VAL A 37 -23.63 -34.17 -4.98
CA VAL A 37 -22.67 -35.17 -4.43
C VAL A 37 -21.83 -35.81 -5.53
N ASP A 38 -22.44 -36.14 -6.67
CA ASP A 38 -21.70 -36.68 -7.82
C ASP A 38 -20.83 -35.62 -8.48
N TRP A 39 -21.26 -34.37 -8.50
CA TRP A 39 -20.43 -33.25 -8.91
C TRP A 39 -19.19 -33.08 -8.01
N PHE A 40 -19.36 -33.12 -6.67
CA PHE A 40 -18.26 -33.06 -5.70
C PHE A 40 -17.26 -34.20 -5.91
N ARG A 41 -17.74 -35.42 -6.15
CA ARG A 41 -16.88 -36.58 -6.42
C ARG A 41 -16.11 -36.45 -7.73
N THR A 42 -16.74 -35.90 -8.77
CA THR A 42 -16.14 -35.73 -10.10
C THR A 42 -15.19 -34.53 -10.14
N ASN A 43 -15.45 -33.48 -9.37
CA ASN A 43 -14.71 -32.21 -9.36
C ASN A 43 -13.82 -32.02 -8.13
N ARG A 44 -13.27 -33.08 -7.53
CA ARG A 44 -12.47 -33.02 -6.28
C ARG A 44 -11.39 -31.95 -6.27
N VAL A 45 -10.71 -31.71 -7.40
CA VAL A 45 -9.66 -30.68 -7.53
C VAL A 45 -10.25 -29.28 -7.42
N VAL A 46 -11.40 -29.02 -8.04
CA VAL A 46 -12.08 -27.73 -7.96
C VAL A 46 -12.59 -27.47 -6.55
N VAL A 47 -13.16 -28.51 -5.91
CA VAL A 47 -13.60 -28.41 -4.51
C VAL A 47 -12.42 -28.09 -3.59
N ALA A 48 -11.29 -28.81 -3.73
CA ALA A 48 -10.09 -28.54 -2.96
C ALA A 48 -9.56 -27.12 -3.19
N ALA A 49 -9.62 -26.61 -4.44
CA ALA A 49 -9.23 -25.25 -4.77
C ALA A 49 -10.16 -24.20 -4.11
N ILE A 50 -11.47 -24.44 -4.13
CA ILE A 50 -12.43 -23.53 -3.47
C ILE A 50 -12.24 -23.54 -1.95
N VAL A 51 -12.06 -24.71 -1.34
CA VAL A 51 -11.73 -24.82 0.09
C VAL A 51 -10.44 -24.05 0.42
N LEU A 52 -9.39 -24.18 -0.38
CA LEU A 52 -8.15 -23.42 -0.23
C LEU A 52 -8.42 -21.91 -0.26
N ILE A 53 -9.19 -21.43 -1.24
CA ILE A 53 -9.54 -20.00 -1.36
C ILE A 53 -10.34 -19.52 -0.14
N VAL A 54 -11.30 -20.28 0.32
CA VAL A 54 -12.11 -19.92 1.52
C VAL A 54 -11.20 -19.84 2.76
N VAL A 55 -10.34 -20.85 2.98
CA VAL A 55 -9.40 -20.87 4.11
C VAL A 55 -8.45 -19.67 4.03
N GLU A 56 -7.94 -19.35 2.86
CA GLU A 56 -7.10 -18.16 2.65
C GLU A 56 -7.84 -16.86 3.00
N ILE A 57 -9.07 -16.68 2.52
CA ILE A 57 -9.85 -15.46 2.80
C ILE A 57 -10.10 -15.31 4.30
N VAL A 58 -10.43 -16.38 5.00
CA VAL A 58 -10.58 -16.37 6.47
C VAL A 58 -9.26 -16.00 7.15
N TRP A 59 -8.15 -16.59 6.70
CA TRP A 59 -6.82 -16.29 7.23
C TRP A 59 -6.41 -14.83 7.00
N LYS A 60 -6.64 -14.30 5.80
CA LYS A 60 -6.38 -12.88 5.48
C LYS A 60 -7.33 -11.93 6.24
N ALA A 61 -8.57 -12.33 6.47
CA ALA A 61 -9.50 -11.57 7.32
C ALA A 61 -8.99 -11.49 8.76
N GLN A 62 -8.49 -12.60 9.33
CA GLN A 62 -7.84 -12.59 10.65
C GLN A 62 -6.55 -11.75 10.67
N PHE A 63 -5.78 -11.72 9.59
CA PHE A 63 -4.63 -10.84 9.45
C PHE A 63 -5.07 -9.37 9.49
N LEU A 64 -6.03 -8.97 8.68
CA LEU A 64 -6.54 -7.59 8.61
C LEU A 64 -7.21 -7.13 9.91
N SER A 65 -7.81 -8.03 10.69
CA SER A 65 -8.40 -7.68 11.99
C SER A 65 -7.38 -7.17 13.03
N HIS A 66 -6.08 -7.37 12.81
CA HIS A 66 -5.00 -6.85 13.65
C HIS A 66 -4.49 -5.48 13.21
N LEU A 67 -4.94 -4.98 12.05
CA LEU A 67 -4.46 -3.76 11.41
C LEU A 67 -5.53 -2.68 11.42
N TYR A 68 -5.13 -1.49 10.99
CA TYR A 68 -6.00 -0.34 10.82
C TYR A 68 -5.42 0.57 9.74
N PHE A 69 -6.14 1.63 9.37
CA PHE A 69 -5.65 2.67 8.45
C PHE A 69 -4.31 3.23 8.91
N ARG A 70 -3.44 3.53 7.92
CA ARG A 70 -2.09 4.05 8.17
C ARG A 70 -1.58 4.83 6.97
N GLN A 71 -0.55 5.65 7.19
CA GLN A 71 0.24 6.32 6.15
C GLN A 71 -0.66 7.02 5.10
N ASP A 72 -0.52 6.61 3.84
CA ASP A 72 -1.23 7.17 2.69
C ASP A 72 -2.76 7.02 2.79
N ASP A 73 -3.27 6.04 3.56
CA ASP A 73 -4.72 5.84 3.74
C ASP A 73 -5.40 7.09 4.29
N PHE A 74 -4.78 7.76 5.29
CA PHE A 74 -5.33 8.97 5.89
C PHE A 74 -5.34 10.13 4.90
N HIS A 75 -4.27 10.29 4.13
CA HIS A 75 -4.19 11.31 3.10
C HIS A 75 -5.23 11.11 1.99
N ASP A 76 -5.40 9.87 1.52
CA ASP A 76 -6.36 9.55 0.47
C ASP A 76 -7.81 9.74 0.90
N LEU A 77 -8.11 9.45 2.18
CA LEU A 77 -9.42 9.69 2.76
C LEU A 77 -9.68 11.20 2.98
N ASP A 78 -8.72 11.96 3.51
CA ASP A 78 -8.81 13.42 3.63
C ASP A 78 -9.05 14.08 2.27
N LEU A 79 -8.24 13.74 1.27
CA LEU A 79 -8.40 14.24 -0.09
C LEU A 79 -9.80 13.95 -0.65
N ALA A 80 -10.35 12.76 -0.35
CA ALA A 80 -11.68 12.38 -0.78
C ALA A 80 -12.79 13.18 -0.07
N ILE A 81 -12.57 13.59 1.18
CA ILE A 81 -13.49 14.43 1.95
C ILE A 81 -13.49 15.86 1.41
N GLN A 82 -12.29 16.44 1.25
CA GLN A 82 -12.11 17.85 0.87
C GLN A 82 -12.46 18.13 -0.60
N SER A 83 -12.54 17.11 -1.45
CA SER A 83 -12.69 17.28 -2.89
C SER A 83 -14.09 16.96 -3.40
N PRO A 84 -14.68 17.79 -4.28
CA PRO A 84 -15.86 17.41 -5.05
C PRO A 84 -15.49 16.29 -6.03
N PHE A 85 -16.47 15.42 -6.35
CA PHE A 85 -16.26 14.38 -7.35
C PHE A 85 -16.19 15.00 -8.75
N ASN A 86 -15.01 15.22 -9.24
CA ASN A 86 -14.75 15.80 -10.56
C ASN A 86 -13.48 15.19 -11.18
N TRP A 87 -13.21 15.55 -12.44
CA TRP A 87 -12.06 15.03 -13.17
C TRP A 87 -10.72 15.32 -12.46
N ARG A 88 -10.53 16.52 -11.92
CA ARG A 88 -9.31 16.90 -11.21
C ARG A 88 -9.04 16.03 -9.98
N TYR A 89 -10.07 15.68 -9.22
CA TYR A 89 -9.96 14.79 -8.08
C TYR A 89 -9.62 13.36 -8.52
N VAL A 90 -10.36 12.82 -9.51
CA VAL A 90 -10.20 11.42 -9.95
C VAL A 90 -8.82 11.18 -10.57
N THR A 91 -8.23 12.20 -11.19
CA THR A 91 -6.91 12.14 -11.81
C THR A 91 -5.81 12.78 -10.98
N TYR A 92 -6.04 13.04 -9.70
CA TYR A 92 -5.02 13.55 -8.78
C TYR A 92 -3.93 12.51 -8.56
N ILE A 93 -2.66 12.94 -8.71
CA ILE A 93 -1.48 12.10 -8.47
C ILE A 93 -1.10 12.19 -7.00
N GLY A 94 -1.39 11.13 -6.23
CA GLY A 94 -0.98 11.00 -4.83
C GLY A 94 0.21 10.07 -4.69
N ALA A 95 1.18 10.41 -3.85
CA ALA A 95 2.41 9.64 -3.61
C ALA A 95 3.16 9.23 -4.91
N GLY A 96 2.93 9.96 -6.02
CA GLY A 96 3.53 9.69 -7.33
C GLY A 96 2.72 8.72 -8.21
N HIS A 97 1.54 8.29 -7.79
CA HIS A 97 0.69 7.32 -8.49
C HIS A 97 -0.61 7.94 -9.00
N LEU A 98 -1.02 7.57 -10.23
CA LEU A 98 -2.33 7.90 -10.78
C LEU A 98 -3.28 6.71 -10.58
N ILE A 99 -4.10 6.75 -9.52
CA ILE A 99 -4.93 5.62 -9.08
C ILE A 99 -6.40 6.03 -9.09
N ILE A 100 -7.00 6.06 -10.27
CA ILE A 100 -8.39 6.47 -10.50
C ILE A 100 -9.35 5.58 -9.69
N GLY A 101 -9.12 4.26 -9.66
CA GLY A 101 -9.99 3.30 -8.97
C GLY A 101 -10.02 3.52 -7.45
N LEU A 102 -8.86 3.76 -6.83
CA LEU A 102 -8.77 4.12 -5.41
C LEU A 102 -9.55 5.41 -5.12
N ARG A 103 -9.38 6.45 -5.96
CA ARG A 103 -10.09 7.73 -5.78
C ARG A 103 -11.61 7.56 -5.76
N VAL A 104 -12.14 6.76 -6.68
CA VAL A 104 -13.59 6.47 -6.73
C VAL A 104 -14.05 5.74 -5.46
N ILE A 105 -13.34 4.70 -5.06
CA ILE A 105 -13.69 3.90 -3.88
C ILE A 105 -13.57 4.74 -2.60
N ALA A 106 -12.48 5.51 -2.43
CA ALA A 106 -12.28 6.39 -1.28
C ALA A 106 -13.40 7.44 -1.18
N TRP A 107 -13.78 8.05 -2.31
CA TRP A 107 -14.86 9.04 -2.32
C TRP A 107 -16.22 8.48 -1.87
N VAL A 108 -16.56 7.27 -2.29
CA VAL A 108 -17.78 6.57 -1.84
C VAL A 108 -17.66 6.21 -0.36
N MET A 109 -16.50 5.70 0.06
CA MET A 109 -16.27 5.25 1.42
C MET A 109 -16.42 6.37 2.46
N VAL A 110 -15.81 7.54 2.25
CA VAL A 110 -15.90 8.66 3.21
C VAL A 110 -17.32 9.21 3.35
N ARG A 111 -18.18 9.03 2.35
CA ARG A 111 -19.59 9.46 2.37
C ARG A 111 -20.53 8.41 2.95
N THR A 112 -20.10 7.17 3.02
CA THR A 112 -20.88 6.08 3.61
C THR A 112 -20.47 5.82 5.06
N SER A 113 -19.17 5.70 5.33
CA SER A 113 -18.67 5.37 6.67
C SER A 113 -17.17 5.69 6.79
N LEU A 114 -16.85 6.91 7.26
CA LEU A 114 -15.47 7.36 7.48
C LEU A 114 -14.76 6.48 8.51
N TYR A 115 -13.52 6.11 8.21
CA TYR A 115 -12.63 5.27 9.04
C TYR A 115 -13.21 3.89 9.42
N ASN A 116 -14.09 3.34 8.60
CA ASN A 116 -14.60 1.99 8.78
C ASN A 116 -13.63 0.94 8.22
N TRP A 117 -12.71 0.47 9.06
CA TRP A 117 -11.73 -0.54 8.70
C TRP A 117 -12.36 -1.87 8.28
N GLY A 118 -13.51 -2.24 8.88
CA GLY A 118 -14.24 -3.45 8.49
C GLY A 118 -14.72 -3.41 7.05
N LEU A 119 -15.29 -2.26 6.61
CA LEU A 119 -15.70 -2.05 5.22
C LEU A 119 -14.50 -2.02 4.27
N ALA A 120 -13.43 -1.31 4.63
CA ALA A 120 -12.19 -1.25 3.88
C ALA A 120 -11.59 -2.64 3.65
N SER A 121 -11.48 -3.44 4.71
CA SER A 121 -11.01 -4.83 4.67
C SER A 121 -11.91 -5.72 3.82
N ALA A 122 -13.23 -5.57 3.92
CA ALA A 122 -14.18 -6.35 3.13
C ALA A 122 -14.05 -6.07 1.62
N ILE A 123 -13.83 -4.81 1.21
CA ILE A 123 -13.57 -4.42 -0.18
C ILE A 123 -12.28 -5.09 -0.68
N SER A 124 -11.19 -4.99 0.08
CA SER A 124 -9.90 -5.61 -0.28
C SER A 124 -10.03 -7.14 -0.39
N LEU A 125 -10.71 -7.79 0.56
CA LEU A 125 -10.94 -9.24 0.53
C LEU A 125 -11.83 -9.68 -0.63
N ALA A 126 -12.79 -8.86 -1.06
CA ALA A 126 -13.60 -9.16 -2.24
C ALA A 126 -12.73 -9.17 -3.52
N PHE A 127 -11.80 -8.23 -3.66
CA PHE A 127 -10.83 -8.25 -4.77
C PHE A 127 -9.87 -9.46 -4.68
N VAL A 128 -9.39 -9.81 -3.48
CA VAL A 128 -8.56 -11.01 -3.26
C VAL A 128 -9.31 -12.26 -3.68
N ALA A 129 -10.57 -12.43 -3.26
CA ALA A 129 -11.39 -13.58 -3.62
C ALA A 129 -11.60 -13.67 -5.14
N ALA A 130 -11.93 -12.54 -5.79
CA ALA A 130 -12.10 -12.47 -7.24
C ALA A 130 -10.80 -12.82 -7.99
N ALA A 131 -9.65 -12.33 -7.52
CA ALA A 131 -8.35 -12.62 -8.10
C ALA A 131 -7.97 -14.11 -7.96
N ASN A 132 -8.23 -14.73 -6.83
CA ASN A 132 -8.02 -16.17 -6.63
C ASN A 132 -8.92 -17.04 -7.54
N LEU A 133 -10.18 -16.66 -7.69
CA LEU A 133 -11.10 -17.33 -8.63
C LEU A 133 -10.64 -17.15 -10.08
N ALA A 134 -10.14 -15.96 -10.44
CA ALA A 134 -9.56 -15.71 -11.76
C ALA A 134 -8.29 -16.55 -11.98
N MET A 135 -7.42 -16.68 -10.96
CA MET A 135 -6.25 -17.55 -10.99
C MET A 135 -6.65 -19.02 -11.19
N LEU A 136 -7.59 -19.53 -10.42
CA LEU A 136 -8.11 -20.89 -10.57
C LEU A 136 -8.65 -21.13 -11.98
N ARG A 137 -9.47 -20.20 -12.50
CA ARG A 137 -10.00 -20.26 -13.87
C ARG A 137 -8.89 -20.30 -14.92
N LEU A 138 -7.88 -19.46 -14.77
CA LEU A 138 -6.73 -19.41 -15.68
C LEU A 138 -5.91 -20.70 -15.63
N LEU A 139 -5.59 -21.22 -14.44
CA LEU A 139 -4.83 -22.45 -14.27
C LEU A 139 -5.56 -23.66 -14.85
N ARG A 140 -6.90 -23.73 -14.68
CA ARG A 140 -7.72 -24.79 -15.32
C ARG A 140 -7.66 -24.69 -16.85
N MET A 141 -7.72 -23.48 -17.40
CA MET A 141 -7.63 -23.26 -18.85
C MET A 141 -6.25 -23.63 -19.41
N LEU A 142 -5.17 -23.32 -18.69
CA LEU A 142 -3.81 -23.58 -19.13
C LEU A 142 -3.42 -25.07 -19.00
N PHE A 143 -3.78 -25.69 -17.88
CA PHE A 143 -3.24 -27.00 -17.50
C PHE A 143 -4.30 -28.08 -17.35
N GLY A 144 -5.59 -27.78 -17.50
CA GLY A 144 -6.69 -28.71 -17.23
C GLY A 144 -6.97 -28.90 -15.73
N THR A 145 -8.03 -29.66 -15.41
CA THR A 145 -8.44 -29.93 -14.02
C THR A 145 -7.66 -31.11 -13.45
N ARG A 146 -6.40 -30.87 -13.04
CA ARG A 146 -5.53 -31.86 -12.42
C ARG A 146 -5.04 -31.37 -11.05
N PRO A 147 -4.71 -32.27 -10.10
CA PRO A 147 -4.24 -31.86 -8.75
C PRO A 147 -3.04 -30.91 -8.76
N ALA A 148 -2.19 -31.00 -9.79
CA ALA A 148 -1.00 -30.16 -9.93
C ALA A 148 -1.30 -28.65 -9.98
N ILE A 149 -2.52 -28.21 -10.39
CA ILE A 149 -2.88 -26.78 -10.41
C ILE A 149 -3.03 -26.20 -9.00
N LEU A 150 -3.21 -27.04 -7.98
CA LEU A 150 -3.30 -26.59 -6.59
C LEU A 150 -1.98 -25.99 -6.09
N VAL A 151 -0.84 -26.41 -6.64
CA VAL A 151 0.48 -25.90 -6.23
C VAL A 151 0.65 -24.42 -6.59
N PRO A 152 0.54 -23.99 -7.87
CA PRO A 152 0.63 -22.58 -8.20
C PRO A 152 -0.52 -21.74 -7.58
N LEU A 153 -1.72 -22.30 -7.41
CA LEU A 153 -2.82 -21.63 -6.71
C LEU A 153 -2.46 -21.41 -5.23
N LEU A 154 -1.92 -22.41 -4.54
CA LEU A 154 -1.48 -22.30 -3.16
C LEU A 154 -0.39 -21.23 -3.01
N ILE A 155 0.64 -21.25 -3.87
CA ILE A 155 1.72 -20.25 -3.84
C ILE A 155 1.16 -18.86 -4.02
N TYR A 156 0.23 -18.65 -4.95
CA TYR A 156 -0.44 -17.36 -5.14
C TYR A 156 -1.22 -16.94 -3.89
N ALA A 157 -1.99 -17.84 -3.30
CA ALA A 157 -2.87 -17.58 -2.16
C ALA A 157 -2.12 -17.20 -0.88
N ILE A 158 -1.01 -17.92 -0.57
CA ILE A 158 -0.35 -17.81 0.74
C ILE A 158 0.97 -17.02 0.74
N CYS A 159 1.40 -16.48 -0.42
CA CYS A 159 2.68 -15.78 -0.52
C CYS A 159 2.76 -14.58 0.44
N PRO A 160 3.74 -14.53 1.34
CA PRO A 160 3.83 -13.45 2.33
C PRO A 160 4.19 -12.09 1.74
N LEU A 161 4.70 -12.02 0.51
CA LEU A 161 5.00 -10.76 -0.19
C LEU A 161 3.79 -9.83 -0.30
N ALA A 162 2.59 -10.40 -0.40
CA ALA A 162 1.34 -9.65 -0.52
C ALA A 162 0.79 -9.14 0.83
N MET A 163 1.38 -9.52 1.98
CA MET A 163 0.80 -9.19 3.29
C MET A 163 1.01 -7.74 3.70
N PRO A 164 2.22 -7.14 3.59
CA PRO A 164 2.39 -5.72 3.87
C PRO A 164 1.56 -4.82 2.95
N ASP A 165 1.46 -5.20 1.67
CA ASP A 165 0.64 -4.55 0.66
C ASP A 165 -0.86 -4.60 1.03
N LEU A 166 -1.37 -5.78 1.38
CA LEU A 166 -2.76 -5.96 1.83
C LEU A 166 -3.05 -5.22 3.14
N GLY A 167 -2.05 -5.03 3.98
CA GLY A 167 -2.17 -4.36 5.28
C GLY A 167 -2.25 -2.84 5.21
N GLU A 168 -2.01 -2.21 4.08
CA GLU A 168 -2.22 -0.79 3.78
C GLU A 168 -3.32 -0.68 2.72
N TRP A 169 -4.43 -0.06 3.07
CA TRP A 169 -5.64 -0.11 2.25
C TRP A 169 -5.46 0.53 0.87
N SER A 170 -4.79 1.66 0.80
CA SER A 170 -4.46 2.35 -0.45
C SER A 170 -3.61 1.46 -1.35
N SER A 171 -2.55 0.86 -0.80
CA SER A 171 -1.65 -0.06 -1.52
C SER A 171 -2.39 -1.34 -1.97
N ALA A 172 -3.25 -1.90 -1.12
CA ALA A 172 -4.08 -3.05 -1.48
C ALA A 172 -5.01 -2.76 -2.65
N LEU A 173 -5.58 -1.53 -2.72
CA LEU A 173 -6.44 -1.10 -3.84
C LEU A 173 -5.67 -0.73 -5.12
N GLU A 174 -4.36 -0.61 -5.07
CA GLU A 174 -3.52 -0.55 -6.26
C GLU A 174 -3.23 -1.95 -6.80
N SER A 175 -2.67 -2.79 -5.97
CA SER A 175 -2.05 -4.06 -6.35
C SER A 175 -3.08 -5.17 -6.60
N VAL A 176 -4.06 -5.38 -5.71
CA VAL A 176 -4.97 -6.53 -5.81
C VAL A 176 -5.93 -6.43 -7.00
N PRO A 177 -6.56 -5.25 -7.29
CA PRO A 177 -7.35 -5.08 -8.51
C PRO A 177 -6.51 -5.21 -9.78
N LEU A 178 -5.23 -4.76 -9.78
CA LEU A 178 -4.31 -4.99 -10.88
C LEU A 178 -4.07 -6.49 -11.09
N GLN A 179 -3.85 -7.26 -10.04
CA GLN A 179 -3.66 -8.72 -10.13
C GLN A 179 -4.90 -9.40 -10.73
N LEU A 180 -6.10 -9.03 -10.29
CA LEU A 180 -7.35 -9.50 -10.90
C LEU A 180 -7.42 -9.15 -12.38
N ALA A 181 -7.15 -7.90 -12.72
CA ALA A 181 -7.18 -7.41 -14.09
C ALA A 181 -6.16 -8.12 -15.00
N LEU A 182 -4.94 -8.34 -14.50
CA LEU A 182 -3.89 -9.10 -15.17
C LEU A 182 -4.35 -10.53 -15.48
N LEU A 183 -4.88 -11.24 -14.48
CA LEU A 183 -5.33 -12.63 -14.63
C LEU A 183 -6.47 -12.76 -15.63
N MET A 184 -7.43 -11.84 -15.58
CA MET A 184 -8.56 -11.82 -16.49
C MET A 184 -8.17 -11.37 -17.91
N ALA A 185 -7.22 -10.42 -18.03
CA ALA A 185 -6.67 -10.01 -19.31
C ALA A 185 -5.92 -11.18 -19.98
N VAL A 186 -5.07 -11.91 -19.22
CA VAL A 186 -4.38 -13.12 -19.70
C VAL A 186 -5.38 -14.17 -20.15
N HIS A 187 -6.41 -14.45 -19.35
CA HIS A 187 -7.45 -15.41 -19.69
C HIS A 187 -8.17 -15.02 -21.00
N ALA A 188 -8.66 -13.78 -21.10
CA ALA A 188 -9.40 -13.29 -22.26
C ALA A 188 -8.51 -13.24 -23.52
N HIS A 189 -7.24 -12.82 -23.38
CA HIS A 189 -6.29 -12.78 -24.48
C HIS A 189 -5.98 -14.19 -25.02
N ILE A 190 -5.80 -15.18 -24.17
CA ILE A 190 -5.61 -16.58 -24.59
C ILE A 190 -6.84 -17.08 -25.35
N CYS A 191 -8.05 -16.77 -24.87
CA CYS A 191 -9.29 -17.08 -25.59
C CYS A 191 -9.31 -16.42 -26.98
N TYR A 192 -8.88 -15.15 -27.07
CA TYR A 192 -8.77 -14.44 -28.35
C TYR A 192 -7.74 -15.10 -29.29
N VAL A 193 -6.55 -15.44 -28.78
CA VAL A 193 -5.51 -16.10 -29.59
C VAL A 193 -6.02 -17.41 -30.18
N ARG A 194 -6.82 -18.16 -29.42
CA ARG A 194 -7.38 -19.47 -29.82
C ARG A 194 -8.59 -19.34 -30.75
N THR A 195 -9.54 -18.46 -30.44
CA THR A 195 -10.85 -18.42 -31.12
C THR A 195 -10.98 -17.31 -32.15
N ARG A 196 -10.14 -16.26 -32.10
CA ARG A 196 -10.21 -15.05 -32.93
C ARG A 196 -11.51 -14.27 -32.81
N ARG A 197 -12.36 -14.57 -31.82
CA ARG A 197 -13.62 -13.86 -31.62
C ARG A 197 -13.38 -12.48 -31.02
N VAL A 198 -14.05 -11.46 -31.57
CA VAL A 198 -13.92 -10.05 -31.12
C VAL A 198 -14.35 -9.88 -29.66
N LYS A 199 -15.35 -10.64 -29.18
CA LYS A 199 -15.79 -10.59 -27.78
C LYS A 199 -14.63 -10.84 -26.79
N HIS A 200 -13.73 -11.77 -27.10
CA HIS A 200 -12.57 -12.05 -26.23
C HIS A 200 -11.49 -10.96 -26.34
N LEU A 201 -11.35 -10.33 -27.50
CA LEU A 201 -10.46 -9.18 -27.66
C LEU A 201 -10.99 -7.98 -26.85
N ALA A 202 -12.29 -7.71 -26.94
CA ALA A 202 -12.93 -6.66 -26.17
C ALA A 202 -12.79 -6.91 -24.65
N ALA A 203 -13.04 -8.15 -24.20
CA ALA A 203 -12.84 -8.52 -22.79
C ALA A 203 -11.38 -8.32 -22.35
N ALA A 204 -10.39 -8.71 -23.16
CA ALA A 204 -8.99 -8.49 -22.84
C ALA A 204 -8.65 -7.00 -22.75
N ALA A 205 -9.15 -6.18 -23.68
CA ALA A 205 -8.98 -4.73 -23.69
C ALA A 205 -9.60 -4.07 -22.45
N ILE A 206 -10.82 -4.48 -22.08
CA ILE A 206 -11.50 -3.99 -20.87
C ILE A 206 -10.64 -4.30 -19.61
N TRP A 207 -10.14 -5.52 -19.49
CA TRP A 207 -9.33 -5.88 -18.33
C TRP A 207 -7.96 -5.20 -18.30
N VAL A 208 -7.33 -4.92 -19.45
CA VAL A 208 -6.14 -4.06 -19.52
C VAL A 208 -6.48 -2.65 -19.05
N ALA A 209 -7.61 -2.09 -19.50
CA ALA A 209 -8.07 -0.77 -19.06
C ALA A 209 -8.37 -0.74 -17.55
N VAL A 210 -9.02 -1.78 -17.00
CA VAL A 210 -9.24 -1.91 -15.54
C VAL A 210 -7.89 -1.92 -14.79
N GLY A 211 -6.89 -2.66 -15.27
CA GLY A 211 -5.55 -2.65 -14.67
C GLY A 211 -4.95 -1.25 -14.63
N LEU A 212 -5.05 -0.48 -15.72
CA LEU A 212 -4.55 0.90 -15.81
C LEU A 212 -5.32 1.87 -14.88
N VAL A 213 -6.61 1.63 -14.65
CA VAL A 213 -7.43 2.45 -13.75
C VAL A 213 -6.99 2.29 -12.29
N PHE A 214 -6.47 1.13 -11.92
CA PHE A 214 -6.05 0.86 -10.54
C PHE A 214 -4.55 1.04 -10.30
N PHE A 215 -3.69 0.81 -11.30
CA PHE A 215 -2.25 0.96 -11.11
C PHE A 215 -1.51 1.15 -12.45
N GLU A 216 -0.53 2.07 -12.50
CA GLU A 216 0.27 2.31 -13.70
C GLU A 216 1.08 1.09 -14.17
N LYS A 217 1.37 0.12 -13.30
CA LYS A 217 1.97 -1.17 -13.69
C LYS A 217 1.10 -1.95 -14.68
N GLY A 218 -0.18 -1.58 -14.84
CA GLY A 218 -1.05 -2.03 -15.93
C GLY A 218 -0.46 -1.82 -17.32
N LEU A 219 0.46 -0.84 -17.50
CA LEU A 219 1.21 -0.62 -18.74
C LEU A 219 2.10 -1.82 -19.13
N VAL A 220 2.50 -2.65 -18.17
CA VAL A 220 3.36 -3.82 -18.42
C VAL A 220 2.53 -5.05 -18.79
N VAL A 221 1.22 -5.07 -18.52
CA VAL A 221 0.34 -6.22 -18.85
C VAL A 221 0.40 -6.59 -20.33
N PRO A 222 0.31 -5.67 -21.31
CA PRO A 222 0.46 -6.01 -22.74
C PRO A 222 1.81 -6.65 -23.08
N VAL A 223 2.90 -6.27 -22.41
CA VAL A 223 4.22 -6.88 -22.59
C VAL A 223 4.19 -8.34 -22.10
N LEU A 224 3.58 -8.59 -20.94
CA LEU A 224 3.37 -9.95 -20.42
C LEU A 224 2.55 -10.80 -21.41
N LEU A 225 1.46 -10.24 -21.97
CA LEU A 225 0.63 -10.93 -22.97
C LEU A 225 1.42 -11.29 -24.23
N LEU A 226 2.32 -10.41 -24.70
CA LEU A 226 3.20 -10.67 -25.83
C LEU A 226 4.18 -11.80 -25.54
N LEU A 227 4.88 -11.72 -24.38
CA LEU A 227 5.84 -12.74 -23.96
C LEU A 227 5.18 -14.11 -23.80
N LEU A 228 3.97 -14.16 -23.23
CA LEU A 228 3.20 -15.38 -23.06
C LEU A 228 2.76 -15.94 -24.44
N THR A 229 2.27 -15.08 -25.35
CA THR A 229 1.81 -15.49 -26.67
C THR A 229 2.95 -16.04 -27.51
N GLY A 230 4.06 -15.33 -27.62
CA GLY A 230 5.22 -15.78 -28.38
C GLY A 230 5.96 -16.93 -27.72
N GLY A 231 5.99 -16.97 -26.38
CA GLY A 231 6.70 -18.00 -25.63
C GLY A 231 6.02 -19.36 -25.60
N PHE A 232 4.66 -19.39 -25.56
CA PHE A 232 3.91 -20.60 -25.23
C PHE A 232 2.69 -20.87 -26.13
N LEU A 233 2.06 -19.86 -26.72
CA LEU A 233 0.81 -20.04 -27.49
C LEU A 233 1.04 -20.12 -28.99
N ALA A 234 2.08 -19.48 -29.51
CA ALA A 234 2.54 -19.69 -30.86
C ALA A 234 3.36 -20.98 -30.90
N ALA A 235 3.13 -21.85 -31.93
CA ALA A 235 3.91 -23.06 -32.07
C ALA A 235 5.42 -22.73 -32.05
N PRO A 236 6.20 -23.24 -31.06
CA PRO A 236 7.59 -22.83 -30.89
C PRO A 236 8.43 -23.26 -32.08
N ARG A 237 9.09 -22.31 -32.74
CA ARG A 237 10.12 -22.54 -33.75
C ARG A 237 11.51 -22.32 -33.14
N ARG A 238 12.55 -22.33 -33.97
CA ARG A 238 13.96 -22.31 -33.53
C ARG A 238 14.39 -21.08 -32.73
N THR A 239 13.77 -19.91 -32.93
CA THR A 239 14.19 -18.66 -32.29
C THR A 239 13.04 -17.97 -31.57
N TRP A 240 13.28 -17.54 -30.30
CA TRP A 240 12.30 -16.83 -29.50
C TRP A 240 11.86 -15.49 -30.15
N LEU A 241 12.82 -14.75 -30.71
CA LEU A 241 12.52 -13.49 -31.40
C LEU A 241 11.56 -13.71 -32.60
N GLY A 242 11.76 -14.77 -33.39
CA GLY A 242 10.86 -15.13 -34.48
C GLY A 242 9.46 -15.52 -34.00
N ASP A 243 9.35 -16.10 -32.78
CA ASP A 243 8.07 -16.43 -32.16
C ASP A 243 7.36 -15.14 -31.69
N MET A 244 8.10 -14.12 -31.18
CA MET A 244 7.56 -12.82 -30.81
C MET A 244 7.04 -12.05 -32.04
N VAL A 245 7.84 -11.96 -33.11
CA VAL A 245 7.43 -11.28 -34.35
C VAL A 245 6.16 -11.92 -34.91
N ARG A 246 6.07 -13.23 -34.86
CA ARG A 246 4.87 -13.95 -35.33
C ARG A 246 3.65 -13.69 -34.45
N ALA A 247 3.83 -13.60 -33.13
CA ALA A 247 2.78 -13.22 -32.21
C ALA A 247 2.28 -11.79 -32.49
N LEU A 248 3.21 -10.85 -32.76
CA LEU A 248 2.87 -9.48 -33.15
C LEU A 248 2.05 -9.45 -34.44
N VAL A 249 2.53 -10.08 -35.51
CA VAL A 249 1.83 -10.09 -36.80
C VAL A 249 0.48 -10.79 -36.70
N ARG A 250 0.44 -11.96 -36.06
CA ARG A 250 -0.79 -12.76 -35.96
C ARG A 250 -1.87 -12.08 -35.12
N CYS A 251 -1.50 -11.34 -34.06
CA CYS A 251 -2.45 -10.69 -33.14
C CYS A 251 -2.43 -9.16 -33.26
N TRP A 252 -2.05 -8.59 -34.43
CA TRP A 252 -1.83 -7.15 -34.60
C TRP A 252 -2.99 -6.27 -34.12
N ARG A 253 -4.25 -6.71 -34.32
CA ARG A 253 -5.43 -5.98 -33.80
C ARG A 253 -5.42 -5.82 -32.29
N ALA A 254 -5.00 -6.84 -31.57
CA ALA A 254 -4.89 -6.76 -30.11
C ALA A 254 -3.81 -5.76 -29.68
N TRP A 255 -2.65 -5.80 -30.34
CA TRP A 255 -1.55 -4.90 -30.01
C TRP A 255 -1.88 -3.45 -30.30
N VAL A 256 -2.58 -3.17 -31.40
CA VAL A 256 -3.05 -1.81 -31.71
C VAL A 256 -4.01 -1.32 -30.62
N ILE A 257 -4.98 -2.12 -30.21
CA ILE A 257 -5.93 -1.74 -29.16
C ILE A 257 -5.19 -1.49 -27.83
N TYR A 258 -4.28 -2.37 -27.44
CA TYR A 258 -3.50 -2.18 -26.21
C TYR A 258 -2.61 -0.94 -26.30
N ALA A 259 -1.97 -0.68 -27.43
CA ALA A 259 -1.17 0.53 -27.64
C ALA A 259 -2.02 1.81 -27.54
N VAL A 260 -3.23 1.80 -28.07
CA VAL A 260 -4.18 2.93 -27.94
C VAL A 260 -4.58 3.15 -26.48
N LEU A 261 -4.89 2.08 -25.73
CA LEU A 261 -5.20 2.18 -24.30
C LEU A 261 -4.02 2.72 -23.49
N MET A 262 -2.81 2.22 -23.75
CA MET A 262 -1.60 2.72 -23.10
C MET A 262 -1.35 4.19 -23.44
N ALA A 263 -1.48 4.59 -24.71
CA ALA A 263 -1.33 5.98 -25.13
C ALA A 263 -2.37 6.89 -24.47
N ALA A 264 -3.63 6.47 -24.41
CA ALA A 264 -4.69 7.22 -23.72
C ALA A 264 -4.37 7.41 -22.22
N TYR A 265 -3.93 6.35 -21.55
CA TYR A 265 -3.50 6.44 -20.14
C TYR A 265 -2.31 7.40 -19.98
N LEU A 266 -1.29 7.30 -20.83
CA LEU A 266 -0.12 8.19 -20.77
C LEU A 266 -0.48 9.66 -21.02
N VAL A 267 -1.47 9.93 -21.87
CA VAL A 267 -2.00 11.30 -22.07
C VAL A 267 -2.65 11.81 -20.78
N VAL A 268 -3.50 11.00 -20.15
CA VAL A 268 -4.13 11.37 -18.86
C VAL A 268 -3.07 11.58 -17.79
N LEU A 269 -2.09 10.68 -17.69
CA LEU A 269 -0.98 10.81 -16.75
C LEU A 269 -0.20 12.13 -16.99
N ALA A 270 0.18 12.42 -18.23
CA ALA A 270 0.91 13.64 -18.57
C ALA A 270 0.11 14.91 -18.24
N GLN A 271 -1.19 14.91 -18.50
CA GLN A 271 -2.08 16.02 -18.13
C GLN A 271 -2.23 16.18 -16.61
N SER A 272 -2.05 15.12 -15.84
CA SER A 272 -2.22 15.12 -14.38
C SER A 272 -0.92 15.41 -13.62
N LEU A 273 0.25 15.40 -14.26
CA LEU A 273 1.55 15.60 -13.61
C LEU A 273 1.65 16.94 -12.85
N HIS A 274 0.92 17.97 -13.28
CA HIS A 274 0.88 19.26 -12.58
C HIS A 274 0.18 19.20 -11.22
N THR A 275 -0.57 18.14 -10.92
CA THR A 275 -1.20 17.92 -9.61
C THR A 275 -0.29 17.15 -8.64
N SER A 276 0.81 16.62 -9.14
CA SER A 276 1.73 15.81 -8.32
C SER A 276 2.47 16.66 -7.30
N THR A 277 2.42 16.21 -6.05
CA THR A 277 3.21 16.78 -4.94
C THR A 277 4.59 16.13 -4.82
N THR A 278 4.81 15.01 -5.50
CA THR A 278 6.07 14.27 -5.50
C THR A 278 6.72 14.34 -6.88
N HIS A 279 8.03 14.60 -6.90
CA HIS A 279 8.80 14.60 -8.13
C HIS A 279 9.65 13.33 -8.22
N PRO A 280 9.74 12.70 -9.40
CA PRO A 280 10.65 11.58 -9.61
C PRO A 280 12.08 11.97 -9.21
N SER A 281 12.74 11.12 -8.44
CA SER A 281 14.10 11.33 -8.00
C SER A 281 15.01 10.24 -8.56
N ALA A 282 15.88 10.63 -9.51
CA ALA A 282 16.81 9.72 -10.12
C ALA A 282 17.86 9.21 -9.11
N PRO A 283 18.43 8.01 -9.32
CA PRO A 283 19.43 7.46 -8.42
C PRO A 283 20.69 8.32 -8.36
N ASN A 284 21.23 8.50 -7.16
CA ASN A 284 22.43 9.30 -6.92
C ASN A 284 23.71 8.59 -7.38
N SER A 285 23.70 7.27 -7.51
CA SER A 285 24.84 6.46 -7.90
C SER A 285 24.45 5.07 -8.42
N ALA A 286 25.32 4.46 -9.22
CA ALA A 286 25.17 3.06 -9.62
C ALA A 286 25.24 2.11 -8.41
N GLY A 287 25.96 2.48 -7.34
CA GLY A 287 25.99 1.73 -6.09
C GLY A 287 24.62 1.65 -5.42
N ALA A 288 23.86 2.76 -5.36
CA ALA A 288 22.51 2.78 -4.81
C ALA A 288 21.57 1.86 -5.62
N VAL A 289 21.66 1.86 -6.94
CA VAL A 289 20.90 0.92 -7.80
C VAL A 289 21.27 -0.53 -7.48
N GLY A 290 22.57 -0.83 -7.37
CA GLY A 290 23.06 -2.18 -7.02
C GLY A 290 22.55 -2.65 -5.65
N THR A 291 22.58 -1.77 -4.65
CA THR A 291 22.06 -2.05 -3.30
C THR A 291 20.56 -2.35 -3.35
N PHE A 292 19.77 -1.51 -4.01
CA PHE A 292 18.34 -1.73 -4.17
C PHE A 292 18.03 -3.05 -4.88
N VAL A 293 18.61 -3.31 -6.06
CA VAL A 293 18.38 -4.53 -6.84
C VAL A 293 18.77 -5.77 -6.05
N SER A 294 19.92 -5.73 -5.38
CA SER A 294 20.39 -6.81 -4.51
C SER A 294 19.42 -7.06 -3.36
N GLY A 295 19.01 -6.01 -2.64
CA GLY A 295 18.06 -6.11 -1.53
C GLY A 295 16.71 -6.66 -2.00
N LEU A 296 16.14 -6.11 -3.08
CA LEU A 296 14.85 -6.55 -3.60
C LEU A 296 14.84 -8.04 -3.99
N LEU A 297 15.94 -8.53 -4.57
CA LEU A 297 16.04 -9.94 -4.94
C LEU A 297 16.30 -10.85 -3.74
N LYS A 298 17.33 -10.55 -2.93
CA LYS A 298 17.82 -11.46 -1.89
C LYS A 298 17.07 -11.34 -0.56
N ASP A 299 16.54 -10.14 -0.24
CA ASP A 299 15.90 -9.90 1.06
C ASP A 299 14.36 -9.94 0.94
N SER A 300 13.80 -9.61 -0.24
CA SER A 300 12.35 -9.58 -0.47
C SER A 300 11.88 -10.70 -1.40
N PHE A 301 12.13 -10.61 -2.72
CA PHE A 301 11.46 -11.45 -3.72
C PHE A 301 11.75 -12.95 -3.58
N VAL A 302 13.02 -13.37 -3.53
CA VAL A 302 13.37 -14.81 -3.49
C VAL A 302 12.96 -15.44 -2.16
N PRO A 303 13.25 -14.87 -0.98
CA PRO A 303 12.72 -15.38 0.28
C PRO A 303 11.19 -15.45 0.27
N GLY A 304 10.51 -14.40 -0.18
CA GLY A 304 9.05 -14.35 -0.22
C GLY A 304 8.43 -15.41 -1.13
N ALA A 305 9.01 -15.66 -2.31
CA ALA A 305 8.60 -16.74 -3.21
C ALA A 305 8.71 -18.13 -2.58
N LEU A 306 9.54 -18.28 -1.54
CA LEU A 306 9.77 -19.52 -0.80
C LEU A 306 9.12 -19.53 0.60
N GLY A 307 8.21 -18.59 0.87
CA GLY A 307 7.47 -18.52 2.12
C GLY A 307 8.08 -17.61 3.19
N GLY A 308 9.16 -16.84 2.86
CA GLY A 308 9.77 -15.84 3.74
C GLY A 308 9.09 -14.47 3.65
N PRO A 309 9.76 -13.43 4.23
CA PRO A 309 11.16 -13.38 4.69
C PRO A 309 11.44 -14.00 6.09
N TRP A 310 10.48 -14.55 6.80
CA TRP A 310 10.52 -15.23 8.11
C TRP A 310 10.86 -14.34 9.31
N GLN A 311 11.51 -13.20 9.10
CA GLN A 311 11.70 -12.13 10.08
C GLN A 311 11.38 -10.79 9.45
N TRP A 312 10.92 -9.86 10.29
CA TRP A 312 10.51 -8.53 9.90
C TRP A 312 11.07 -7.51 10.88
N LEU A 313 11.55 -6.39 10.36
CA LEU A 313 12.03 -5.26 11.14
C LEU A 313 10.93 -4.21 11.22
N ALA A 314 10.37 -4.01 12.42
CA ALA A 314 9.37 -2.97 12.63
C ALA A 314 9.94 -1.57 12.45
N VAL A 315 9.16 -0.68 11.84
CA VAL A 315 9.41 0.76 11.88
C VAL A 315 9.12 1.25 13.29
N PRO A 316 9.84 2.28 13.80
CA PRO A 316 9.48 2.93 15.04
C PRO A 316 8.00 3.34 15.05
N GLY A 317 7.23 2.85 16.02
CA GLY A 317 5.78 3.02 16.07
C GLY A 317 4.98 1.76 15.76
N GLY A 318 5.56 0.75 15.09
CA GLY A 318 4.99 -0.59 14.97
C GLY A 318 3.82 -0.77 14.02
N SER A 319 3.48 0.24 13.19
CA SER A 319 2.39 0.12 12.20
C SER A 319 2.82 -0.65 10.96
N TYR A 320 4.11 -0.76 10.69
CA TYR A 320 4.70 -1.33 9.49
C TYR A 320 6.00 -2.09 9.78
N ALA A 321 6.39 -3.00 8.88
CA ALA A 321 7.66 -3.71 9.00
C ALA A 321 8.25 -4.06 7.62
N PHE A 322 9.57 -3.96 7.52
CA PHE A 322 10.37 -4.32 6.36
C PHE A 322 10.87 -5.77 6.44
N ALA A 323 11.13 -6.37 5.30
CA ALA A 323 11.73 -7.71 5.24
C ALA A 323 13.15 -7.70 5.84
N ALA A 324 13.41 -8.62 6.76
CA ALA A 324 14.72 -8.79 7.40
C ALA A 324 15.06 -10.29 7.52
N PRO A 325 15.16 -11.02 6.39
CA PRO A 325 15.38 -12.45 6.44
C PRO A 325 16.73 -12.80 7.08
N PRO A 326 16.80 -13.89 7.87
CA PRO A 326 18.07 -14.36 8.44
C PRO A 326 19.10 -14.66 7.35
N PHE A 327 20.35 -14.26 7.56
CA PHE A 327 21.43 -14.38 6.58
C PHE A 327 21.56 -15.79 5.99
N ALA A 328 21.50 -16.84 6.83
CA ALA A 328 21.58 -18.22 6.37
C ALA A 328 20.41 -18.60 5.43
N LEU A 329 19.18 -18.11 5.75
CA LEU A 329 18.00 -18.42 4.96
C LEU A 329 17.97 -17.67 3.63
N ILE A 330 18.64 -16.51 3.51
CA ILE A 330 18.85 -15.82 2.24
C ILE A 330 19.59 -16.73 1.27
N TRP A 331 20.75 -17.27 1.70
CA TRP A 331 21.59 -18.12 0.83
C TRP A 331 20.96 -19.47 0.52
N ILE A 332 20.30 -20.09 1.52
CA ILE A 332 19.52 -21.31 1.30
C ILE A 332 18.40 -21.05 0.29
N GLY A 333 17.68 -19.95 0.43
CA GLY A 333 16.60 -19.57 -0.48
C GLY A 333 17.10 -19.33 -1.91
N LEU A 334 18.20 -18.59 -2.08
CA LEU A 334 18.82 -18.37 -3.38
C LEU A 334 19.27 -19.69 -4.00
N PHE A 335 19.92 -20.58 -3.24
CA PHE A 335 20.32 -21.89 -3.70
C PHE A 335 19.12 -22.73 -4.15
N VAL A 336 18.05 -22.80 -3.34
CA VAL A 336 16.81 -23.52 -3.68
C VAL A 336 16.18 -22.96 -4.95
N ALA A 337 16.09 -21.63 -5.09
CA ALA A 337 15.55 -20.98 -6.29
C ALA A 337 16.36 -21.37 -7.54
N VAL A 338 17.69 -21.30 -7.48
CA VAL A 338 18.57 -21.70 -8.59
C VAL A 338 18.38 -23.18 -8.94
N VAL A 339 18.32 -24.08 -7.94
CA VAL A 339 18.10 -25.51 -8.14
C VAL A 339 16.75 -25.78 -8.81
N VAL A 340 15.67 -25.10 -8.36
CA VAL A 340 14.33 -25.21 -8.95
C VAL A 340 14.33 -24.77 -10.42
N ILE A 341 14.97 -23.65 -10.73
CA ILE A 341 15.10 -23.13 -12.09
C ILE A 341 15.88 -24.10 -12.96
N VAL A 342 17.05 -24.53 -12.52
CA VAL A 342 17.93 -25.45 -13.28
C VAL A 342 17.24 -26.80 -13.54
N ILE A 343 16.62 -27.40 -12.51
CA ILE A 343 15.91 -28.67 -12.66
C ILE A 343 14.73 -28.53 -13.62
N SER A 344 13.98 -27.44 -13.55
CA SER A 344 12.85 -27.20 -14.45
C SER A 344 13.30 -27.09 -15.91
N ILE A 345 14.40 -26.34 -16.17
CA ILE A 345 14.97 -26.17 -17.52
C ILE A 345 15.57 -27.48 -18.02
N TRP A 346 16.27 -28.24 -17.16
CA TRP A 346 16.82 -29.54 -17.52
C TRP A 346 15.73 -30.54 -17.91
N ARG A 347 14.61 -30.56 -17.17
CA ARG A 347 13.46 -31.45 -17.48
C ARG A 347 12.66 -30.96 -18.70
N ARG A 348 12.57 -29.66 -18.88
CA ARG A 348 11.80 -29.01 -19.96
C ARG A 348 12.54 -27.78 -20.48
N PRO A 349 13.29 -27.89 -21.58
CA PRO A 349 14.07 -26.77 -22.11
C PRO A 349 13.27 -25.48 -22.32
N VAL A 350 11.95 -25.56 -22.60
CA VAL A 350 11.07 -24.39 -22.74
C VAL A 350 10.85 -23.63 -21.42
N ALA A 351 11.14 -24.25 -20.27
CA ALA A 351 10.94 -23.64 -18.95
C ALA A 351 11.74 -22.34 -18.75
N TRP A 352 12.89 -22.15 -19.43
CA TRP A 352 13.63 -20.89 -19.36
C TRP A 352 12.77 -19.69 -19.80
N ARG A 353 11.82 -19.88 -20.73
CA ARG A 353 10.89 -18.82 -21.16
C ARG A 353 9.92 -18.43 -20.06
N ALA A 354 9.52 -19.39 -19.21
CA ALA A 354 8.66 -19.12 -18.06
C ALA A 354 9.40 -18.27 -17.00
N TRP A 355 10.65 -18.60 -16.73
CA TRP A 355 11.47 -17.82 -15.81
C TRP A 355 11.84 -16.46 -16.38
N ALA A 356 12.10 -16.36 -17.68
CA ALA A 356 12.30 -15.08 -18.35
C ALA A 356 11.05 -14.16 -18.25
N LEU A 357 9.86 -14.75 -18.24
CA LEU A 357 8.60 -14.01 -18.06
C LEU A 357 8.48 -13.48 -16.62
N VAL A 358 8.81 -14.29 -15.60
CA VAL A 358 8.81 -13.87 -14.19
C VAL A 358 9.86 -12.79 -13.93
N ILE A 359 11.11 -13.04 -14.36
CA ILE A 359 12.21 -12.07 -14.20
C ILE A 359 11.91 -10.78 -14.96
N GLY A 360 11.36 -10.90 -16.18
CA GLY A 360 10.97 -9.75 -17.00
C GLY A 360 9.92 -8.87 -16.30
N TRP A 361 8.94 -9.48 -15.62
CA TRP A 361 7.97 -8.73 -14.82
C TRP A 361 8.64 -8.00 -13.67
N VAL A 362 9.42 -8.70 -12.84
CA VAL A 362 10.12 -8.11 -11.68
C VAL A 362 11.04 -6.96 -12.11
N VAL A 363 11.75 -7.12 -13.24
CA VAL A 363 12.63 -6.04 -13.75
C VAL A 363 11.81 -4.86 -14.27
N ILE A 364 10.84 -5.10 -15.16
CA ILE A 364 10.16 -4.02 -15.91
C ILE A 364 9.07 -3.36 -15.05
N ALA A 365 8.28 -4.14 -14.31
CA ALA A 365 7.17 -3.62 -13.52
C ALA A 365 7.58 -3.18 -12.11
N ASP A 366 8.56 -3.86 -11.50
CA ASP A 366 8.86 -3.63 -10.09
C ASP A 366 10.17 -2.85 -9.89
N MET A 367 11.26 -3.22 -10.58
CA MET A 367 12.54 -2.56 -10.36
C MET A 367 12.65 -1.21 -11.09
N LEU A 368 12.38 -1.15 -12.39
CA LEU A 368 12.61 0.06 -13.18
C LEU A 368 11.83 1.27 -12.66
N PRO A 369 10.51 1.17 -12.31
CA PRO A 369 9.80 2.32 -11.78
C PRO A 369 10.42 2.85 -10.49
N VAL A 370 10.80 1.99 -9.55
CA VAL A 370 11.42 2.40 -8.27
C VAL A 370 12.81 3.02 -8.50
N ILE A 371 13.62 2.44 -9.40
CA ILE A 371 14.93 2.98 -9.76
C ILE A 371 14.82 4.43 -10.26
N PHE A 372 13.87 4.71 -11.15
CA PHE A 372 13.75 6.02 -11.76
C PHE A 372 12.91 7.03 -10.97
N SER A 373 12.15 6.59 -9.96
CA SER A 373 11.26 7.49 -9.23
C SER A 373 11.59 7.66 -7.75
N ARG A 374 12.25 6.71 -7.08
CA ARG A 374 12.33 6.68 -5.62
C ARG A 374 13.75 6.60 -5.02
N ILE A 375 14.73 6.00 -5.70
CA ILE A 375 16.08 5.77 -5.12
C ILE A 375 16.79 7.08 -4.77
N GLY A 376 16.52 8.18 -5.45
CA GLY A 376 17.10 9.48 -5.11
C GLY A 376 16.49 10.16 -3.89
N ALA A 377 15.27 9.76 -3.50
CA ALA A 377 14.52 10.34 -2.39
C ALA A 377 14.61 9.51 -1.11
N PHE A 378 14.76 8.19 -1.23
CA PHE A 378 14.76 7.25 -0.10
C PHE A 378 16.03 6.39 -0.09
N SER A 379 16.35 5.81 1.07
CA SER A 379 17.47 4.87 1.20
C SER A 379 17.25 3.62 0.33
N ALA A 380 18.23 3.28 -0.49
CA ALA A 380 18.20 2.12 -1.35
C ALA A 380 18.08 0.79 -0.57
N ASP A 381 18.68 0.73 0.64
CA ASP A 381 18.58 -0.42 1.52
C ASP A 381 17.13 -0.65 1.97
N VAL A 382 16.45 0.41 2.40
CA VAL A 382 15.04 0.36 2.85
C VAL A 382 14.13 -0.04 1.68
N LEU A 383 14.29 0.60 0.51
CA LEU A 383 13.49 0.28 -0.67
C LEU A 383 13.66 -1.18 -1.11
N GLY A 384 14.86 -1.76 -0.97
CA GLY A 384 15.14 -3.15 -1.31
C GLY A 384 14.46 -4.17 -0.41
N THR A 385 14.13 -3.79 0.84
CA THR A 385 13.42 -4.65 1.81
C THR A 385 11.91 -4.46 1.83
N GLU A 386 11.39 -3.58 0.97
CA GLU A 386 9.98 -3.27 0.86
C GLU A 386 9.26 -4.27 -0.05
N THR A 387 8.58 -5.26 0.54
CA THR A 387 7.98 -6.38 -0.20
C THR A 387 6.76 -5.99 -1.04
N ARG A 388 6.08 -4.87 -0.72
CA ARG A 388 4.93 -4.40 -1.52
C ARG A 388 5.30 -4.08 -2.97
N TYR A 389 6.54 -3.70 -3.23
CA TYR A 389 6.98 -3.43 -4.60
C TYR A 389 6.97 -4.65 -5.52
N VAL A 390 7.01 -5.86 -4.95
CA VAL A 390 6.99 -7.14 -5.70
C VAL A 390 5.75 -7.99 -5.42
N ALA A 391 4.74 -7.45 -4.75
CA ALA A 391 3.50 -8.16 -4.43
C ALA A 391 2.72 -8.56 -5.70
N ASP A 392 2.71 -7.72 -6.72
CA ASP A 392 2.05 -7.96 -8.00
C ASP A 392 2.85 -8.88 -8.95
N ALA A 393 4.10 -9.26 -8.60
CA ALA A 393 4.83 -10.32 -9.27
C ALA A 393 4.33 -11.73 -8.89
N VAL A 394 3.63 -11.88 -7.77
CA VAL A 394 3.18 -13.19 -7.25
C VAL A 394 2.27 -13.95 -8.23
N PRO A 395 1.25 -13.35 -8.88
CA PRO A 395 0.46 -14.04 -9.89
C PRO A 395 1.30 -14.46 -11.11
N VAL A 396 2.28 -13.65 -11.50
CA VAL A 396 3.18 -13.97 -12.63
C VAL A 396 4.12 -15.12 -12.26
N LEU A 397 4.61 -15.16 -11.01
CA LEU A 397 5.38 -16.27 -10.45
C LEU A 397 4.56 -17.57 -10.48
N ALA A 398 3.31 -17.56 -10.03
CA ALA A 398 2.43 -18.72 -10.02
C ALA A 398 2.16 -19.26 -11.43
N ILE A 399 1.87 -18.36 -12.39
CA ILE A 399 1.73 -18.72 -13.82
C ILE A 399 3.04 -19.29 -14.36
N GLY A 400 4.16 -18.62 -14.10
CA GLY A 400 5.50 -19.01 -14.54
C GLY A 400 5.89 -20.39 -14.03
N MET A 401 5.65 -20.69 -12.74
CA MET A 401 5.86 -22.01 -12.17
C MET A 401 4.99 -23.07 -12.87
N GLY A 402 3.72 -22.77 -13.10
CA GLY A 402 2.85 -23.65 -13.86
C GLY A 402 3.42 -23.98 -15.24
N LEU A 403 3.85 -22.95 -15.98
CA LEU A 403 4.44 -23.09 -17.32
C LEU A 403 5.80 -23.78 -17.32
N ALA A 404 6.60 -23.64 -16.25
CA ALA A 404 7.90 -24.28 -16.15
C ALA A 404 7.80 -25.79 -15.94
N PHE A 405 6.83 -26.24 -15.14
CA PHE A 405 6.76 -27.65 -14.74
C PHE A 405 5.74 -28.46 -15.52
N TRP A 406 4.66 -27.87 -16.06
CA TRP A 406 3.60 -28.63 -16.74
C TRP A 406 3.39 -28.17 -18.19
N PRO A 407 3.14 -29.15 -19.11
CA PRO A 407 2.73 -28.84 -20.47
C PRO A 407 1.32 -28.22 -20.48
N LEU A 408 1.05 -27.37 -21.46
CA LEU A 408 -0.28 -26.84 -21.69
C LEU A 408 -1.27 -27.98 -22.01
N ALA A 409 -2.54 -27.80 -21.66
CA ALA A 409 -3.59 -28.80 -21.91
C ALA A 409 -3.70 -29.13 -23.42
N THR A 410 -3.47 -28.14 -24.29
CA THR A 410 -3.46 -28.30 -25.74
C THR A 410 -2.33 -29.17 -26.28
N ASP A 411 -1.19 -29.27 -25.58
CA ASP A 411 -0.05 -30.07 -26.01
C ASP A 411 -0.23 -31.55 -25.69
N GLN A 412 -1.18 -31.90 -24.81
CA GLN A 412 -1.43 -33.27 -24.37
C GLN A 412 -2.19 -34.14 -25.37
N THR A 413 -2.89 -33.53 -26.33
CA THR A 413 -3.57 -34.25 -27.41
C THR A 413 -2.61 -34.82 -28.44
N ARG A 414 -1.35 -34.39 -28.44
CA ARG A 414 -0.27 -34.99 -29.24
C ARG A 414 0.24 -36.26 -28.52
N LYS A 415 -0.19 -37.45 -28.95
CA LYS A 415 0.25 -38.73 -28.42
C LYS A 415 1.79 -38.82 -28.37
N PRO A 416 2.41 -39.13 -27.20
CA PRO A 416 3.82 -39.45 -27.17
C PRO A 416 4.03 -40.83 -27.79
N ASN A 417 4.78 -40.87 -28.85
CA ASN A 417 5.19 -42.12 -29.51
C ASN A 417 6.35 -42.72 -28.70
N THR A 418 6.08 -43.34 -27.56
CA THR A 418 7.09 -44.12 -26.81
C THR A 418 6.45 -45.26 -26.03
N ARG A 419 6.41 -46.42 -26.69
CA ARG A 419 6.43 -47.74 -26.00
C ARG A 419 7.88 -47.95 -25.53
N ARG A 420 8.22 -47.70 -24.26
CA ARG A 420 9.28 -48.37 -23.47
C ARG A 420 9.50 -47.68 -22.12
N ALA A 421 9.62 -48.48 -21.07
CA ALA A 421 10.02 -48.17 -19.69
C ALA A 421 8.88 -47.93 -18.65
N HIS A 422 8.16 -48.99 -18.26
CA HIS A 422 7.10 -48.88 -17.24
C HIS A 422 7.57 -49.09 -15.78
N GLY A 423 8.70 -49.77 -15.52
CA GLY A 423 9.08 -50.12 -14.15
C GLY A 423 9.95 -49.08 -13.40
N LEU A 424 10.93 -48.48 -14.06
CA LEU A 424 11.80 -47.44 -13.45
C LEU A 424 11.13 -46.08 -13.34
N ARG A 425 10.19 -45.76 -14.25
CA ARG A 425 9.43 -44.47 -14.23
C ARG A 425 8.45 -44.33 -13.06
N ALA A 426 7.91 -45.43 -12.51
CA ALA A 426 6.97 -45.37 -11.40
C ALA A 426 7.64 -44.95 -10.09
N ARG A 427 8.82 -45.53 -9.77
CA ARG A 427 9.58 -45.17 -8.56
C ARG A 427 10.12 -43.72 -8.60
N THR A 428 10.66 -43.31 -9.75
CA THR A 428 11.14 -41.93 -9.91
C THR A 428 10.00 -40.89 -9.93
N ALA A 429 8.81 -41.26 -10.39
CA ALA A 429 7.63 -40.41 -10.35
C ALA A 429 7.11 -40.24 -8.90
N GLN A 430 7.10 -41.29 -8.10
CA GLN A 430 6.69 -41.23 -6.70
C GLN A 430 7.68 -40.40 -5.86
N GLN A 431 8.97 -40.63 -5.99
CA GLN A 431 10.01 -39.85 -5.32
C GLN A 431 9.94 -38.33 -5.70
N SER A 432 9.67 -38.03 -6.99
CA SER A 432 9.50 -36.64 -7.42
C SER A 432 8.24 -35.98 -6.84
N LEU A 433 7.18 -36.74 -6.60
CA LEU A 433 5.96 -36.27 -5.95
C LEU A 433 6.19 -36.00 -4.45
N GLU A 434 6.91 -36.86 -3.76
CA GLU A 434 7.28 -36.72 -2.36
C GLU A 434 8.15 -35.48 -2.13
N VAL A 435 9.16 -35.24 -2.98
CA VAL A 435 10.00 -34.04 -2.94
C VAL A 435 9.19 -32.79 -3.21
N ALA A 436 8.30 -32.81 -4.20
CA ALA A 436 7.43 -31.67 -4.50
C ALA A 436 6.46 -31.38 -3.33
N ALA A 437 5.88 -32.41 -2.72
CA ALA A 437 5.02 -32.27 -1.54
C ALA A 437 5.80 -31.71 -0.34
N GLY A 438 7.03 -32.15 -0.12
CA GLY A 438 7.92 -31.62 0.92
C GLY A 438 8.23 -30.14 0.72
N LEU A 439 8.57 -29.73 -0.51
CA LEU A 439 8.80 -28.32 -0.84
C LEU A 439 7.54 -27.46 -0.61
N VAL A 440 6.38 -27.94 -1.04
CA VAL A 440 5.10 -27.25 -0.81
C VAL A 440 4.82 -27.11 0.69
N ALA A 441 5.07 -28.15 1.49
CA ALA A 441 4.89 -28.11 2.95
C ALA A 441 5.84 -27.09 3.61
N VAL A 442 7.10 -27.02 3.16
CA VAL A 442 8.09 -26.05 3.65
C VAL A 442 7.65 -24.62 3.32
N VAL A 443 7.19 -24.36 2.09
CA VAL A 443 6.69 -23.04 1.68
C VAL A 443 5.44 -22.66 2.47
N LEU A 444 4.50 -23.58 2.68
CA LEU A 444 3.30 -23.36 3.48
C LEU A 444 3.65 -23.00 4.93
N PHE A 445 4.49 -23.81 5.56
CA PHE A 445 4.94 -23.56 6.94
C PHE A 445 5.68 -22.22 7.03
N GLY A 446 6.62 -21.96 6.10
CA GLY A 446 7.36 -20.71 6.04
C GLY A 446 6.45 -19.49 5.89
N SER A 447 5.42 -19.59 5.03
CA SER A 447 4.44 -18.52 4.82
C SER A 447 3.63 -18.22 6.09
N ILE A 448 3.13 -19.26 6.77
CA ILE A 448 2.41 -19.11 8.03
C ILE A 448 3.31 -18.47 9.09
N TRP A 449 4.55 -18.97 9.20
CA TRP A 449 5.55 -18.42 10.12
C TRP A 449 5.84 -16.95 9.81
N SER A 450 6.10 -16.62 8.55
CA SER A 450 6.43 -15.26 8.13
C SER A 450 5.30 -14.27 8.44
N VAL A 451 4.05 -14.64 8.14
CA VAL A 451 2.89 -13.78 8.44
C VAL A 451 2.67 -13.63 9.94
N GLN A 452 2.88 -14.70 10.74
CA GLN A 452 2.81 -14.58 12.19
C GLN A 452 3.93 -13.71 12.75
N ALA A 453 5.14 -13.79 12.20
CA ALA A 453 6.26 -12.92 12.56
C ALA A 453 5.96 -11.45 12.23
N TYR A 454 5.31 -11.16 11.10
CA TYR A 454 4.85 -9.81 10.76
C TYR A 454 3.81 -9.30 11.76
N LYS A 455 2.80 -10.10 12.10
CA LYS A 455 1.78 -9.75 13.10
C LYS A 455 2.36 -9.47 14.50
N ASN A 456 3.43 -10.15 14.87
CA ASN A 456 4.07 -9.97 16.19
C ASN A 456 4.78 -8.62 16.32
N VAL A 457 5.16 -8.00 15.21
CA VAL A 457 5.89 -6.72 15.18
C VAL A 457 5.06 -5.56 14.66
N THR A 458 3.81 -5.81 14.20
CA THR A 458 2.90 -4.78 13.70
C THR A 458 1.56 -4.83 14.40
N SER A 459 0.93 -3.68 14.60
CA SER A 459 -0.40 -3.56 15.19
C SER A 459 -1.12 -2.32 14.70
N GLY A 460 -2.38 -2.44 14.33
CA GLY A 460 -3.26 -1.31 14.03
C GLY A 460 -4.02 -0.79 15.27
N LYS A 461 -3.90 -1.48 16.42
CA LYS A 461 -4.67 -1.11 17.62
C LYS A 461 -4.36 0.31 18.12
N PRO A 462 -3.09 0.79 18.18
CA PRO A 462 -2.82 2.15 18.62
C PRO A 462 -3.53 3.21 17.75
N ALA A 463 -3.51 3.04 16.42
CA ALA A 463 -4.20 3.96 15.51
C ALA A 463 -5.72 3.90 15.66
N ALA A 464 -6.30 2.71 15.81
CA ALA A 464 -7.73 2.53 16.04
C ALA A 464 -8.19 3.19 17.36
N ASP A 465 -7.44 2.97 18.45
CA ASP A 465 -7.71 3.55 19.76
C ASP A 465 -7.58 5.10 19.70
N TYR A 466 -6.57 5.61 18.99
CA TYR A 466 -6.38 7.04 18.77
C TYR A 466 -7.59 7.68 18.08
N ILE A 467 -8.03 7.11 16.96
CA ILE A 467 -9.20 7.63 16.21
C ILE A 467 -10.48 7.57 17.05
N ALA A 468 -10.69 6.48 17.81
CA ALA A 468 -11.84 6.34 18.70
C ALA A 468 -11.85 7.41 19.80
N ASN A 469 -10.72 7.59 20.49
CA ASN A 469 -10.56 8.60 21.53
C ASN A 469 -10.71 10.01 20.99
N ALA A 470 -10.07 10.33 19.86
CA ALA A 470 -10.18 11.63 19.21
C ALA A 470 -11.62 11.94 18.79
N SER A 471 -12.31 10.97 18.19
CA SER A 471 -13.73 11.11 17.82
C SER A 471 -14.60 11.44 19.05
N ALA A 472 -14.39 10.73 20.15
CA ALA A 472 -15.12 10.98 21.40
C ALA A 472 -14.82 12.37 21.97
N ALA A 473 -13.54 12.76 22.04
CA ALA A 473 -13.10 14.06 22.54
C ALA A 473 -13.65 15.20 21.67
N ILE A 474 -13.57 15.09 20.35
CA ILE A 474 -14.09 16.11 19.42
C ILE A 474 -15.60 16.27 19.58
N LYS A 475 -16.36 15.18 19.69
CA LYS A 475 -17.83 15.24 19.88
C LYS A 475 -18.22 16.00 21.15
N GLN A 476 -17.43 15.86 22.23
CA GLN A 476 -17.69 16.48 23.54
C GLN A 476 -17.14 17.91 23.64
N ALA A 477 -16.09 18.24 22.90
CA ALA A 477 -15.48 19.56 22.95
C ALA A 477 -16.50 20.66 22.58
N PRO A 478 -16.48 21.84 23.24
CA PRO A 478 -17.26 23.00 22.81
C PRO A 478 -16.86 23.44 21.40
N ARG A 479 -17.80 24.04 20.65
CA ARG A 479 -17.48 24.64 19.35
C ARG A 479 -16.46 25.74 19.48
N GLY A 480 -15.47 25.78 18.59
CA GLY A 480 -14.42 26.79 18.59
C GLY A 480 -13.30 26.53 19.59
N THR A 481 -13.29 25.35 20.25
CA THR A 481 -12.16 24.93 21.11
C THR A 481 -10.85 25.06 20.32
N ALA A 482 -9.93 25.86 20.86
CA ALA A 482 -8.63 26.08 20.27
C ALA A 482 -7.71 24.87 20.51
N VAL A 483 -7.21 24.31 19.45
CA VAL A 483 -6.32 23.11 19.49
C VAL A 483 -5.04 23.42 18.71
N MET A 484 -3.90 23.14 19.32
CA MET A 484 -2.62 23.20 18.64
C MET A 484 -2.55 22.07 17.63
N ASP A 485 -2.33 22.43 16.37
CA ASP A 485 -2.13 21.44 15.31
C ASP A 485 -0.72 20.87 15.37
N SER A 486 -0.61 19.60 15.61
CA SER A 486 0.66 18.87 15.73
C SER A 486 0.58 17.55 14.97
N ALA A 487 1.72 16.92 14.73
CA ALA A 487 1.74 15.63 14.08
C ALA A 487 1.05 14.56 14.94
N VAL A 488 0.30 13.65 14.31
CA VAL A 488 -0.18 12.43 14.95
C VAL A 488 0.98 11.51 15.32
N SER A 489 0.70 10.44 16.09
CA SER A 489 1.70 9.42 16.39
C SER A 489 2.28 8.78 15.13
N GLY A 490 3.57 8.45 15.14
CA GLY A 490 4.24 7.72 14.05
C GLY A 490 3.62 6.37 13.73
N ASP A 491 2.84 5.80 14.67
CA ASP A 491 2.04 4.58 14.45
C ASP A 491 0.94 4.77 13.39
N MET A 492 0.51 6.00 13.17
CA MET A 492 -0.52 6.36 12.20
C MET A 492 0.09 6.87 10.91
N VAL A 493 0.86 7.97 11.01
CA VAL A 493 1.54 8.60 9.87
C VAL A 493 2.95 8.98 10.31
N GLU A 494 3.95 8.48 9.61
CA GLU A 494 5.35 8.81 9.91
C GLU A 494 5.63 10.30 9.68
N GLY A 495 6.45 10.89 10.54
CA GLY A 495 6.76 12.32 10.49
C GLY A 495 7.42 12.79 9.20
N LEU A 496 8.00 11.87 8.41
CA LEU A 496 8.57 12.18 7.09
C LEU A 496 7.50 12.62 6.05
N PHE A 497 6.23 12.32 6.28
CA PHE A 497 5.12 12.76 5.44
C PHE A 497 4.73 14.24 5.66
N GLY A 498 5.41 14.94 6.59
CA GLY A 498 5.27 16.38 6.79
C GLY A 498 3.85 16.79 7.17
N SER A 499 3.23 17.70 6.40
CA SER A 499 1.88 18.20 6.69
C SER A 499 0.79 17.14 6.67
N TYR A 500 0.96 16.02 5.97
CA TYR A 500 -0.02 14.93 5.97
C TYR A 500 -0.13 14.22 7.33
N ALA A 501 0.88 14.35 8.19
CA ALA A 501 0.84 13.83 9.55
C ALA A 501 0.11 14.78 10.54
N LEU A 502 -0.36 15.94 10.13
CA LEU A 502 -1.04 16.87 11.03
C LEU A 502 -2.40 16.34 11.51
N GLN A 503 -2.71 16.63 12.78
CA GLN A 503 -3.99 16.23 13.40
C GLN A 503 -5.20 16.81 12.68
N SER A 504 -5.09 18.06 12.17
CA SER A 504 -6.14 18.67 11.37
C SER A 504 -6.50 17.89 10.11
N ILE A 505 -5.51 17.24 9.50
CA ILE A 505 -5.69 16.37 8.32
C ILE A 505 -6.26 15.01 8.75
N VAL A 506 -5.68 14.38 9.78
CA VAL A 506 -6.03 13.00 10.14
C VAL A 506 -7.36 12.89 10.89
N ILE A 507 -7.67 13.85 11.78
CA ILE A 507 -8.87 13.80 12.64
C ILE A 507 -9.79 15.01 12.51
N GLY A 508 -9.41 16.04 11.76
CA GLY A 508 -10.22 17.26 11.60
C GLY A 508 -11.60 16.97 11.01
N ASP A 509 -11.69 16.02 10.12
CA ASP A 509 -12.91 15.63 9.42
C ASP A 509 -13.87 14.75 10.24
N LEU A 510 -13.46 14.29 11.43
CA LEU A 510 -14.37 13.60 12.35
C LEU A 510 -15.53 14.49 12.83
N ALA A 511 -15.33 15.81 12.87
CA ALA A 511 -16.38 16.80 13.05
C ALA A 511 -15.95 18.16 12.47
N PRO A 512 -16.19 18.40 11.16
CA PRO A 512 -15.73 19.60 10.47
C PRO A 512 -16.21 20.89 11.14
N GLY A 513 -15.30 21.86 11.28
CA GLY A 513 -15.59 23.18 11.85
C GLY A 513 -15.93 23.21 13.35
N LYS A 514 -15.76 22.08 14.07
CA LYS A 514 -15.99 22.04 15.52
C LYS A 514 -14.80 22.55 16.33
N LEU A 515 -13.58 22.26 15.88
CA LEU A 515 -12.32 22.70 16.48
C LEU A 515 -11.72 23.85 15.67
N ARG A 516 -10.95 24.70 16.35
CA ARG A 516 -10.13 25.74 15.74
C ARG A 516 -8.66 25.30 15.79
N TRP A 517 -8.16 24.79 14.69
CA TRP A 517 -6.78 24.34 14.56
C TRP A 517 -5.82 25.52 14.46
N LEU A 518 -4.70 25.46 15.16
CA LEU A 518 -3.68 26.49 15.23
C LEU A 518 -2.30 25.88 14.95
N GLU A 519 -1.70 26.24 13.83
CA GLU A 519 -0.32 25.87 13.51
C GLU A 519 0.68 26.65 14.41
N HIS A 520 0.37 27.91 14.65
CA HIS A 520 1.18 28.82 15.45
C HIS A 520 0.28 29.59 16.40
N PRO A 521 0.25 29.19 17.68
CA PRO A 521 -0.56 29.93 18.62
C PRO A 521 -0.03 31.37 18.80
N GLY A 522 -0.90 32.31 18.64
CA GLY A 522 -0.61 33.74 18.78
C GLY A 522 -1.82 34.50 19.29
N GLY A 523 -1.61 35.48 20.17
CA GLY A 523 -2.69 36.25 20.79
C GLY A 523 -3.26 35.61 22.06
N THR A 524 -4.39 36.17 22.53
CA THR A 524 -5.10 35.66 23.69
C THR A 524 -5.85 34.38 23.36
N ILE A 525 -5.49 33.31 24.03
CA ILE A 525 -6.10 32.01 23.90
C ILE A 525 -6.32 31.45 25.31
N ASP A 526 -7.57 31.53 25.78
CA ASP A 526 -7.95 30.95 27.05
C ASP A 526 -8.34 29.50 26.82
N GLY A 527 -7.55 28.56 27.38
CA GLY A 527 -7.80 27.15 27.20
C GLY A 527 -7.31 26.58 25.85
N LEU A 528 -6.04 26.77 25.53
CA LEU A 528 -5.39 26.05 24.43
C LEU A 528 -5.29 24.57 24.76
N HIS A 529 -5.67 23.72 23.83
CA HIS A 529 -5.65 22.27 23.96
C HIS A 529 -4.70 21.61 22.97
N MET A 530 -4.34 20.36 23.24
CA MET A 530 -3.58 19.48 22.34
C MET A 530 -4.09 18.05 22.46
N PHE A 531 -4.12 17.32 21.37
CA PHE A 531 -4.28 15.87 21.44
C PHE A 531 -2.98 15.21 21.89
N GLY A 532 -3.10 14.31 22.86
CA GLY A 532 -2.01 13.46 23.29
C GLY A 532 -1.75 12.30 22.32
N PRO A 533 -0.69 11.51 22.57
CA PRO A 533 -0.36 10.34 21.74
C PRO A 533 -1.42 9.25 21.80
N ASP A 534 -2.32 9.29 22.76
CA ASP A 534 -3.47 8.40 22.93
C ASP A 534 -4.77 8.88 22.25
N GLY A 535 -4.72 10.02 21.54
CA GLY A 535 -5.87 10.63 20.88
C GLY A 535 -6.86 11.34 21.81
N ARG A 536 -6.57 11.50 23.09
CA ARG A 536 -7.36 12.27 24.04
C ARG A 536 -7.01 13.74 23.98
N LEU A 537 -7.97 14.62 24.28
CA LEU A 537 -7.78 16.06 24.25
C LEU A 537 -7.41 16.57 25.65
N TYR A 538 -6.22 17.11 25.75
CA TYR A 538 -5.64 17.64 27.00
C TYR A 538 -5.48 19.15 26.92
N GLN A 539 -5.36 19.82 28.08
CA GLN A 539 -4.91 21.20 28.11
C GLN A 539 -3.46 21.28 27.62
N ALA A 540 -3.14 22.27 26.80
CA ALA A 540 -1.78 22.51 26.36
C ALA A 540 -0.96 23.20 27.46
N LYS A 541 0.24 22.71 27.73
CA LYS A 541 1.19 23.23 28.71
C LYS A 541 2.51 23.56 28.05
N VAL A 542 3.10 24.70 28.41
CA VAL A 542 4.45 25.05 27.98
C VAL A 542 5.45 24.38 28.91
N ARG A 543 6.25 23.44 28.36
CA ARG A 543 7.35 22.81 29.06
C ARG A 543 8.67 23.46 28.70
N GLY A 544 9.32 24.03 29.69
CA GLY A 544 10.57 24.74 29.52
C GLY A 544 10.93 25.54 30.76
N VAL A 545 11.30 26.79 30.59
CA VAL A 545 11.71 27.68 31.70
C VAL A 545 10.56 28.61 32.13
N ALA A 546 10.37 28.76 33.42
CA ALA A 546 9.41 29.70 34.00
C ALA A 546 10.07 31.07 34.24
N SER A 547 9.25 32.13 34.26
CA SER A 547 9.69 33.42 34.72
C SER A 547 10.16 33.38 36.16
N GLU A 548 11.03 34.29 36.53
CA GLU A 548 11.39 34.48 37.95
C GLU A 548 10.10 34.74 38.77
N PRO A 549 10.04 34.22 40.02
CA PRO A 549 8.88 34.39 40.86
C PRO A 549 8.68 35.87 41.22
N LEU A 550 7.42 36.26 41.40
CA LEU A 550 7.09 37.60 41.90
C LEU A 550 7.65 37.76 43.34
N GLN A 551 8.17 38.94 43.62
CA GLN A 551 8.59 39.26 44.98
C GLN A 551 7.36 39.37 45.92
N ALA A 552 7.56 39.14 47.22
CA ALA A 552 6.50 39.19 48.21
C ALA A 552 5.76 40.56 48.14
N GLY A 553 4.43 40.49 47.99
CA GLY A 553 3.57 41.67 47.86
C GLY A 553 3.39 42.23 46.46
N GLN A 554 4.13 41.71 45.44
CA GLN A 554 3.92 42.09 44.05
C GLN A 554 2.82 41.25 43.43
N LYS A 555 1.93 41.94 42.64
CA LYS A 555 0.88 41.28 41.82
C LYS A 555 1.28 41.16 40.35
N CYS A 556 2.29 41.94 39.90
CA CYS A 556 2.78 42.01 38.53
C CYS A 556 4.32 42.07 38.53
N LEU A 557 4.91 41.59 37.44
CA LEU A 557 6.31 41.86 37.13
C LEU A 557 6.51 43.39 36.95
N PRO A 558 7.66 43.95 37.35
CA PRO A 558 7.91 45.41 37.27
C PRO A 558 7.72 45.93 35.82
N ASN A 559 6.85 46.94 35.71
CA ASN A 559 6.64 47.66 34.45
C ASN A 559 7.31 49.06 34.56
N LYS A 560 8.29 49.32 33.72
CA LYS A 560 9.00 50.60 33.62
C LYS A 560 8.72 51.23 32.25
N ASN A 561 8.08 52.39 32.21
CA ASN A 561 7.76 53.14 30.98
C ASN A 561 7.02 52.29 29.90
N GLY A 562 6.00 51.53 30.32
CA GLY A 562 5.22 50.67 29.44
C GLY A 562 5.93 49.42 28.95
N ARG A 563 7.09 49.05 29.54
CA ARG A 563 7.89 47.86 29.23
C ARG A 563 8.03 46.99 30.46
N THR A 564 7.69 45.71 30.32
CA THR A 564 7.93 44.67 31.32
C THR A 564 9.00 43.72 30.77
N VAL A 565 10.15 43.64 31.46
CA VAL A 565 11.19 42.66 31.16
C VAL A 565 10.88 41.38 31.96
N VAL A 566 10.68 40.31 31.28
CA VAL A 566 10.44 38.99 31.87
C VAL A 566 11.72 38.19 31.79
N HIS A 567 12.37 37.93 32.93
CA HIS A 567 13.53 37.05 33.02
C HIS A 567 13.06 35.62 33.31
N PHE A 568 13.65 34.67 32.62
CA PHE A 568 13.39 33.25 32.83
C PHE A 568 14.50 32.62 33.69
N GLN A 569 14.13 31.57 34.45
CA GLN A 569 15.06 30.75 35.24
C GLN A 569 15.90 29.84 34.34
N GLY A 570 16.68 30.44 33.47
CA GLY A 570 17.50 29.77 32.47
C GLY A 570 17.13 30.14 31.04
N SER A 571 17.65 29.40 30.07
CA SER A 571 17.36 29.57 28.66
C SER A 571 16.45 28.46 28.13
N SER A 572 15.47 28.80 27.30
CA SER A 572 14.60 27.79 26.67
C SER A 572 15.44 26.91 25.71
N PRO A 573 15.25 25.59 25.72
CA PRO A 573 16.08 24.66 24.94
C PRO A 573 15.78 24.65 23.43
N SER A 574 14.75 25.34 22.97
CA SER A 574 14.16 25.16 21.65
C SER A 574 14.70 26.11 20.59
N LYS A 575 14.92 25.60 19.36
CA LYS A 575 15.18 26.43 18.18
C LYS A 575 13.94 27.20 17.72
N THR A 576 12.74 26.65 17.95
CA THR A 576 11.44 27.27 17.79
C THR A 576 10.64 26.95 19.03
N GLY A 577 10.04 27.94 19.68
CA GLY A 577 9.31 27.75 20.93
C GLY A 577 8.12 28.67 21.05
N ILE A 578 7.44 28.54 22.16
CA ILE A 578 6.27 29.35 22.54
C ILE A 578 6.57 30.05 23.85
N VAL A 579 6.23 31.34 23.93
CA VAL A 579 6.14 32.08 25.19
C VAL A 579 4.66 32.18 25.55
N ARG A 580 4.31 31.62 26.71
CA ARG A 580 3.01 31.82 27.37
C ARG A 580 3.15 32.95 28.36
N ILE A 581 2.20 33.88 28.36
CA ILE A 581 2.19 35.05 29.24
C ILE A 581 0.83 35.12 29.94
N GLY A 582 0.82 34.94 31.25
CA GLY A 582 -0.34 35.27 32.09
C GLY A 582 -0.38 36.77 32.35
N TYR A 583 -1.48 37.43 32.04
CA TYR A 583 -1.57 38.90 32.10
C TYR A 583 -2.95 39.41 32.54
N VAL A 584 -2.98 40.64 33.02
CA VAL A 584 -4.19 41.45 33.18
C VAL A 584 -4.05 42.69 32.29
N TRP A 585 -5.06 42.92 31.45
CA TRP A 585 -5.14 44.11 30.61
C TRP A 585 -6.17 45.10 31.19
N PHE A 586 -5.72 46.31 31.54
CA PHE A 586 -6.53 47.29 32.25
C PHE A 586 -7.30 48.27 31.34
N SER A 587 -7.35 48.06 30.05
CA SER A 587 -8.20 48.81 29.15
C SER A 587 -9.56 48.14 28.97
N SER A 588 -10.62 48.93 28.74
CA SER A 588 -11.96 48.43 28.42
C SER A 588 -12.07 47.85 26.99
N SER A 589 -11.11 48.14 26.12
CA SER A 589 -11.05 47.68 24.73
C SER A 589 -9.86 46.73 24.53
N PRO A 590 -9.99 45.76 23.59
CA PRO A 590 -8.86 44.96 23.16
C PRO A 590 -7.70 45.80 22.63
N GLY A 591 -6.47 45.30 22.75
CA GLY A 591 -5.27 46.00 22.29
C GLY A 591 -4.22 45.03 21.79
N TYR A 592 -3.01 45.52 21.63
CA TYR A 592 -1.85 44.73 21.23
C TYR A 592 -0.68 44.98 22.17
N VAL A 593 0.10 43.96 22.35
CA VAL A 593 1.43 44.03 23.01
C VAL A 593 2.49 43.51 22.07
N SER A 594 3.66 44.12 22.06
CA SER A 594 4.81 43.54 21.38
C SER A 594 5.60 42.70 22.34
N VAL A 595 5.91 41.47 21.95
CA VAL A 595 6.80 40.53 22.64
C VAL A 595 8.11 40.49 21.87
N SER A 596 9.14 41.16 22.41
CA SER A 596 10.47 41.22 21.81
C SER A 596 11.40 40.21 22.47
N TYR A 597 12.18 39.51 21.66
CA TYR A 597 13.15 38.48 22.06
C TYR A 597 14.39 38.57 21.16
N PRO A 598 15.52 37.91 21.45
CA PRO A 598 16.76 38.03 20.65
C PRO A 598 16.59 37.71 19.16
N GLY A 599 15.64 36.83 18.79
CA GLY A 599 15.35 36.45 17.41
C GLY A 599 14.29 37.30 16.69
N GLY A 600 13.76 38.35 17.32
CA GLY A 600 12.74 39.23 16.70
C GLY A 600 11.69 39.79 17.65
N THR A 601 10.61 40.28 17.06
CA THR A 601 9.45 40.81 17.79
C THR A 601 8.17 40.20 17.22
N ARG A 602 7.18 39.96 18.10
CA ARG A 602 5.84 39.50 17.72
C ARG A 602 4.79 40.39 18.38
N ASP A 603 3.87 40.86 17.58
CA ASP A 603 2.70 41.55 18.10
C ASP A 603 1.62 40.54 18.48
N VAL A 604 1.10 40.67 19.66
CA VAL A 604 0.20 39.73 20.31
C VAL A 604 -1.08 40.52 20.70
N ALA A 605 -2.22 40.04 20.20
CA ALA A 605 -3.51 40.62 20.56
C ALA A 605 -3.87 40.25 22.00
N VAL A 606 -4.31 41.27 22.78
CA VAL A 606 -4.72 41.12 24.19
C VAL A 606 -6.16 41.58 24.39
N LYS A 607 -6.83 40.96 25.36
CA LYS A 607 -8.22 41.25 25.73
C LYS A 607 -8.32 41.88 27.12
N PRO A 608 -9.36 42.68 27.42
CA PRO A 608 -9.61 43.19 28.76
C PRO A 608 -9.75 42.10 29.81
N GLY A 609 -9.14 42.32 30.98
CA GLY A 609 -9.20 41.37 32.10
C GLY A 609 -8.02 40.42 32.22
N LEU A 610 -8.22 39.39 33.02
CA LEU A 610 -7.22 38.33 33.30
C LEU A 610 -7.28 37.25 32.21
N HIS A 611 -6.20 37.08 31.50
CA HIS A 611 -6.10 36.15 30.37
C HIS A 611 -4.71 35.56 30.21
N THR A 612 -4.61 34.59 29.29
CA THR A 612 -3.34 34.01 28.82
C THR A 612 -3.13 34.34 27.35
N ALA A 613 -1.94 34.81 27.02
CA ALA A 613 -1.51 35.06 25.65
C ALA A 613 -0.32 34.15 25.27
N PHE A 614 -0.23 33.85 23.99
CA PHE A 614 0.85 33.06 23.42
C PHE A 614 1.58 33.82 22.32
N ALA A 615 2.89 33.65 22.27
CA ALA A 615 3.74 34.18 21.20
C ALA A 615 4.69 33.11 20.72
N SER A 616 4.69 32.84 19.41
CA SER A 616 5.67 31.94 18.78
C SER A 616 7.01 32.66 18.64
N ILE A 617 8.08 32.05 19.12
CA ILE A 617 9.44 32.59 19.11
C ILE A 617 10.38 31.69 18.28
N LYS A 618 11.47 32.29 17.77
CA LYS A 618 12.57 31.58 17.12
C LYS A 618 13.84 31.72 17.96
N GLY A 619 14.52 30.62 18.20
CA GLY A 619 15.73 30.56 19.01
C GLY A 619 15.48 30.40 20.50
N SER A 620 16.56 30.17 21.24
CA SER A 620 16.55 30.08 22.70
C SER A 620 16.41 31.44 23.33
N VAL A 621 15.59 31.56 24.37
CA VAL A 621 15.36 32.83 25.09
C VAL A 621 15.62 32.65 26.57
N SER A 622 16.32 33.59 27.18
CA SER A 622 16.50 33.76 28.62
C SER A 622 15.70 34.94 29.17
N GLN A 623 15.24 35.81 28.27
CA GLN A 623 14.35 36.93 28.62
C GLN A 623 13.50 37.34 27.43
N VAL A 624 12.34 37.91 27.69
CA VAL A 624 11.49 38.62 26.70
C VAL A 624 11.07 39.95 27.24
N VAL A 625 10.83 40.91 26.32
CA VAL A 625 10.32 42.24 26.68
C VAL A 625 8.90 42.38 26.15
N VAL A 626 7.96 42.59 27.06
CA VAL A 626 6.55 42.85 26.75
C VAL A 626 6.31 44.36 26.83
N ARG A 627 5.84 44.93 25.71
CA ARG A 627 5.53 46.36 25.60
C ARG A 627 4.10 46.55 25.11
N SER A 628 3.35 47.38 25.79
CA SER A 628 2.02 47.80 25.33
C SER A 628 2.12 48.67 24.07
N LEU A 629 1.25 48.39 23.10
CA LEU A 629 1.06 49.17 21.89
C LEU A 629 -0.31 49.86 21.98
N GLY A 630 -0.36 51.20 21.85
CA GLY A 630 -1.63 51.93 21.79
C GLY A 630 -2.27 52.35 23.13
N GLY A 631 -1.49 52.54 24.21
CA GLY A 631 -1.93 53.25 25.41
C GLY A 631 -2.63 52.46 26.50
N GLY A 632 -2.85 51.15 26.34
CA GLY A 632 -3.36 50.26 27.42
C GLY A 632 -2.27 49.88 28.40
N ALA A 633 -2.61 49.64 29.68
CA ALA A 633 -1.68 49.12 30.69
C ALA A 633 -1.80 47.61 30.80
N ILE A 634 -0.64 46.91 30.80
CA ILE A 634 -0.56 45.48 31.00
C ILE A 634 0.17 45.14 32.31
N CYS A 635 -0.38 44.23 33.07
CA CYS A 635 0.26 43.57 34.21
C CYS A 635 0.62 42.12 33.77
N VAL A 636 1.88 41.81 33.75
CA VAL A 636 2.35 40.44 33.51
C VAL A 636 2.51 39.75 34.86
N GLY A 637 1.74 38.69 35.09
CA GLY A 637 1.81 37.92 36.36
C GLY A 637 2.85 36.83 36.32
N ASP A 638 2.83 36.05 35.27
CA ASP A 638 3.78 34.92 35.07
C ASP A 638 4.05 34.74 33.56
N ALA A 639 5.16 34.06 33.25
CA ALA A 639 5.42 33.61 31.89
C ALA A 639 6.20 32.30 31.88
N GLN A 640 6.06 31.55 30.79
CA GLN A 640 6.79 30.34 30.53
C GLN A 640 7.28 30.32 29.08
N ALA A 641 8.50 29.85 28.84
CA ALA A 641 9.07 29.73 27.49
C ALA A 641 9.57 28.30 27.25
N GLY A 642 9.15 27.69 26.14
CA GLY A 642 9.52 26.30 25.83
C GLY A 642 8.67 25.72 24.71
N ASN A 643 8.49 24.41 24.74
CA ASN A 643 7.64 23.66 23.82
C ASN A 643 6.24 23.46 24.39
N LEU A 644 5.24 23.40 23.51
CA LEU A 644 3.90 22.97 23.90
C LEU A 644 3.85 21.44 23.98
N GLU A 645 3.28 20.94 25.06
CA GLU A 645 2.99 19.53 25.28
C GLU A 645 1.57 19.37 25.82
N ALA A 646 0.96 18.21 25.58
CA ALA A 646 -0.30 17.84 26.19
C ALA A 646 -0.11 17.55 27.67
N ASP A 647 -0.84 18.22 28.56
CA ASP A 647 -0.77 17.98 30.01
C ASP A 647 -1.53 16.71 30.38
N GLN A 648 -0.87 15.57 30.26
CA GLN A 648 -1.44 14.24 30.55
C GLN A 648 -1.78 14.04 32.04
N THR A 649 -1.37 14.94 32.92
CA THR A 649 -1.69 14.91 34.37
C THR A 649 -2.94 15.74 34.72
N GLY A 650 -3.39 16.57 33.78
CA GLY A 650 -4.54 17.47 33.95
C GLY A 650 -5.88 16.81 33.56
N PRO A 651 -6.98 17.56 33.72
CA PRO A 651 -8.29 17.09 33.32
C PRO A 651 -8.36 16.86 31.81
N VAL A 652 -8.89 15.71 31.44
CA VAL A 652 -9.12 15.27 30.06
C VAL A 652 -10.57 15.54 29.72
N ILE A 653 -10.86 15.97 28.49
CA ILE A 653 -12.21 15.81 27.96
C ILE A 653 -12.44 14.31 27.83
N PRO A 654 -13.47 13.71 28.50
CA PRO A 654 -13.54 12.26 28.72
C PRO A 654 -13.44 11.46 27.42
N ALA A 655 -12.75 10.33 27.50
CA ALA A 655 -12.81 9.31 26.44
C ALA A 655 -14.22 8.70 26.36
N ALA A 656 -14.57 8.17 25.17
CA ALA A 656 -15.76 7.33 25.08
C ALA A 656 -15.66 6.18 26.09
N PRO A 657 -16.76 5.73 26.71
CA PRO A 657 -16.76 4.52 27.49
C PRO A 657 -16.32 3.36 26.59
N SER A 658 -15.39 2.57 27.11
CA SER A 658 -14.78 1.40 26.46
C SER A 658 -15.80 0.35 26.12
#